data_d5c8660902bff78eefda9d7d349f7bf2
#
_entry.id   d5c8660902bff78eefda9d7d349f7bf2
#
_cell.length_a   1.000
_cell.length_b   1.000
_cell.length_c   1.000
_cell.angle_alpha   90.00
_cell.angle_beta   90.00
_cell.angle_gamma   90.00
#
_symmetry.space_group_name_H-M   'P 1'
#
loop_
_entity.id
_entity.type
_entity.pdbx_description
1 polymer ?
#
loop_
_entity_poly.entity_id
_entity_poly.type
_entity_poly.pdbx_seq_one_letter_code
_entity_poly.pdbx_strand_id
1 'polypeptide(L)'
;MIKFGKGVVKHRVLILIIAVALMVPSVFGILKTRINYDMLTYLPDDIETMKGQNILLDDFGKGAFSFIIVDGMEDKQVSALREKIEKVDNVDSAIWYDSVMDLSVPKEMLPDDIYNAFNSGDSTIIAVFFKTSTSADETMDAIKEVRKITDKNCYVTGMSAVVTDLKDLCEHEEPIYVGIAVLLCTLTMMIFMDNWIIPFLFLANIGMAIVVNLGSNYFMGEISYVTKALAAVLQLAVTMDYSIFLWHSYEEQKERYSGDKHRAMAHAIKATITSVVGSSITTVAGFIALCFMSYTLGRDLGIVMAKGVLFGLISCVTVLPSLILVCDKLLEKTKHRALIPPMNRLTNFVVKRSWIFLIVFLVLVGPAFWCYTKANSEVYYNMTETLPKTMECSIANTKLEEEFNVGSTHMVLISADTDGKTVREMSSEMEKIDGVKFVLGLESVVGSRIPDEIIPDEAKSTLQSDNWKLMVINSEYATATDEVNEQITKLNDILKKYDKNGMLIGEAPCTKDMIDITDHDFKVVDAISIAAIFVIILLVLKSVSLPIILVAVIELAIFINLGFCHLLGTSMPFIAPICISTIQLGSTVDYAILMTTRYKRERSLGGDKKTSVSIALKTSIPSVVVSALGFFAATFGVGLYSDVDIISSICNLMARGAVISMLAVIFILPAMFMLFDKVICNTSIGFKPKKQTEAK
;
A
#
# COMPACT_ATOMS: atom_id res chain seq x y z
N MET A 1 -33.32 8.38 -13.70
CA MET A 1 -32.06 9.14 -13.90
C MET A 1 -32.29 10.60 -14.28
N ILE A 2 -33.06 10.98 -15.31
CA ILE A 2 -33.28 12.41 -15.67
C ILE A 2 -33.95 13.22 -14.55
N LYS A 3 -34.89 12.61 -13.77
CA LYS A 3 -35.53 13.23 -12.61
C LYS A 3 -34.48 13.57 -11.53
N PHE A 4 -33.49 12.70 -11.31
CA PHE A 4 -32.38 12.93 -10.41
C PHE A 4 -31.53 14.10 -10.86
N GLY A 5 -31.10 14.16 -12.14
CA GLY A 5 -30.33 15.29 -12.68
C GLY A 5 -31.07 16.61 -12.57
N LYS A 6 -32.39 16.65 -12.83
CA LYS A 6 -33.23 17.86 -12.59
C LYS A 6 -33.27 18.24 -11.10
N GLY A 7 -33.31 17.26 -10.17
CA GLY A 7 -33.24 17.49 -8.74
C GLY A 7 -31.92 18.15 -8.31
N VAL A 8 -30.77 17.63 -8.79
CA VAL A 8 -29.45 18.19 -8.50
C VAL A 8 -29.35 19.63 -9.00
N VAL A 9 -29.76 19.90 -10.22
CA VAL A 9 -29.75 21.26 -10.79
C VAL A 9 -30.64 22.23 -10.01
N LYS A 10 -31.83 21.78 -9.56
CA LYS A 10 -32.76 22.60 -8.77
C LYS A 10 -32.19 22.95 -7.39
N HIS A 11 -31.56 21.97 -6.72
CA HIS A 11 -31.09 22.12 -5.33
C HIS A 11 -29.59 22.36 -5.23
N ARG A 12 -28.92 22.85 -6.30
CA ARG A 12 -27.45 23.00 -6.39
C ARG A 12 -26.81 23.75 -5.22
N VAL A 13 -27.45 24.84 -4.74
CA VAL A 13 -26.91 25.63 -3.63
C VAL A 13 -26.99 24.83 -2.32
N LEU A 14 -28.13 24.15 -2.08
CA LEU A 14 -28.30 23.31 -0.90
C LEU A 14 -27.28 22.15 -0.89
N ILE A 15 -26.99 21.55 -2.04
CA ILE A 15 -25.98 20.48 -2.16
C ILE A 15 -24.59 20.99 -1.76
N LEU A 16 -24.20 22.19 -2.21
CA LEU A 16 -22.92 22.80 -1.84
C LEU A 16 -22.85 23.11 -0.34
N ILE A 17 -23.94 23.62 0.25
CA ILE A 17 -24.01 23.88 1.70
C ILE A 17 -23.83 22.57 2.48
N ILE A 18 -24.53 21.50 2.08
CA ILE A 18 -24.42 20.19 2.73
C ILE A 18 -22.99 19.63 2.56
N ALA A 19 -22.39 19.75 1.37
CA ALA A 19 -21.03 19.28 1.12
C ALA A 19 -20.00 19.99 2.02
N VAL A 20 -20.10 21.31 2.16
CA VAL A 20 -19.24 22.08 3.08
C VAL A 20 -19.52 21.73 4.54
N ALA A 21 -20.80 21.57 4.92
CA ALA A 21 -21.18 21.19 6.28
C ALA A 21 -20.65 19.81 6.68
N LEU A 22 -20.59 18.85 5.72
CA LEU A 22 -20.02 17.52 5.95
C LEU A 22 -18.48 17.55 6.13
N MET A 23 -17.79 18.55 5.60
CA MET A 23 -16.35 18.66 5.80
C MET A 23 -15.97 18.89 7.27
N VAL A 24 -16.81 19.62 8.04
CA VAL A 24 -16.51 19.92 9.44
C VAL A 24 -16.35 18.64 10.28
N PRO A 25 -17.36 17.74 10.38
CA PRO A 25 -17.18 16.49 11.12
C PRO A 25 -16.09 15.59 10.49
N SER A 26 -15.88 15.67 9.18
CA SER A 26 -14.83 14.86 8.51
C SER A 26 -13.42 15.29 8.94
N VAL A 27 -13.16 16.59 9.09
CA VAL A 27 -11.87 17.08 9.62
C VAL A 27 -11.63 16.57 11.04
N PHE A 28 -12.67 16.60 11.92
CA PHE A 28 -12.56 16.01 13.26
C PHE A 28 -12.30 14.49 13.20
N GLY A 29 -12.90 13.80 12.24
CA GLY A 29 -12.65 12.38 12.03
C GLY A 29 -11.19 12.12 11.62
N ILE A 30 -10.63 12.91 10.71
CA ILE A 30 -9.20 12.80 10.29
C ILE A 30 -8.28 12.94 11.50
N LEU A 31 -8.50 13.98 12.34
CA LEU A 31 -7.66 14.24 13.50
C LEU A 31 -7.75 13.17 14.60
N LYS A 32 -8.83 12.39 14.63
CA LYS A 32 -9.04 11.34 15.63
C LYS A 32 -8.77 9.92 15.11
N THR A 33 -8.57 9.74 13.83
CA THR A 33 -8.19 8.45 13.26
C THR A 33 -6.72 8.18 13.57
N ARG A 34 -6.44 7.08 14.27
CA ARG A 34 -5.08 6.64 14.55
C ARG A 34 -4.43 6.12 13.27
N ILE A 35 -3.16 6.45 13.08
CA ILE A 35 -2.35 5.92 11.97
C ILE A 35 -1.36 4.91 12.53
N ASN A 36 -1.40 3.71 12.00
CA ASN A 36 -0.50 2.63 12.38
C ASN A 36 0.67 2.56 11.39
N TYR A 37 1.89 2.62 11.93
CA TYR A 37 3.13 2.61 11.16
C TYR A 37 3.85 1.25 11.20
N ASP A 38 3.38 0.31 12.04
CA ASP A 38 3.94 -1.03 12.15
C ASP A 38 3.19 -1.99 11.22
N MET A 39 3.87 -2.47 10.20
CA MET A 39 3.29 -3.39 9.22
C MET A 39 3.05 -4.78 9.78
N LEU A 40 3.83 -5.21 10.79
CA LEU A 40 3.71 -6.54 11.37
C LEU A 40 2.40 -6.72 12.16
N THR A 41 1.83 -5.64 12.68
CA THR A 41 0.52 -5.68 13.38
C THR A 41 -0.67 -6.01 12.48
N TYR A 42 -0.48 -6.04 11.16
CA TYR A 42 -1.51 -6.46 10.19
C TYR A 42 -1.51 -7.97 9.91
N LEU A 43 -0.62 -8.73 10.55
CA LEU A 43 -0.68 -10.19 10.53
C LEU A 43 -1.95 -10.70 11.25
N PRO A 44 -2.48 -11.88 10.87
CA PRO A 44 -3.64 -12.46 11.54
C PRO A 44 -3.37 -12.76 13.02
N ASP A 45 -4.29 -12.40 13.91
CA ASP A 45 -4.16 -12.59 15.36
C ASP A 45 -4.09 -14.07 15.78
N ASP A 46 -4.50 -14.99 14.92
CA ASP A 46 -4.59 -16.44 15.23
C ASP A 46 -3.29 -17.21 14.97
N ILE A 47 -2.27 -16.59 14.35
CA ILE A 47 -0.95 -17.21 14.15
C ILE A 47 -0.12 -17.23 15.45
N GLU A 48 0.82 -18.16 15.54
CA GLU A 48 1.61 -18.36 16.76
C GLU A 48 2.48 -17.14 17.11
N THR A 49 3.10 -16.52 16.13
CA THR A 49 3.94 -15.33 16.34
C THR A 49 3.15 -14.17 16.96
N MET A 50 1.93 -13.91 16.50
CA MET A 50 1.08 -12.85 17.06
C MET A 50 0.54 -13.20 18.44
N LYS A 51 0.18 -14.47 18.68
CA LYS A 51 -0.21 -14.93 20.03
C LYS A 51 0.94 -14.76 21.02
N GLY A 52 2.15 -15.12 20.62
CA GLY A 52 3.31 -14.95 21.48
C GLY A 52 3.68 -13.49 21.73
N GLN A 53 3.48 -12.59 20.75
CA GLN A 53 3.62 -11.13 20.92
C GLN A 53 2.61 -10.62 21.98
N ASN A 54 1.37 -11.08 21.94
CA ASN A 54 0.36 -10.71 22.92
C ASN A 54 0.73 -11.23 24.32
N ILE A 55 1.26 -12.47 24.45
CA ILE A 55 1.77 -12.99 25.71
C ILE A 55 2.93 -12.13 26.25
N LEU A 56 3.85 -11.70 25.38
CA LEU A 56 4.95 -10.83 25.78
C LEU A 56 4.42 -9.50 26.36
N LEU A 57 3.36 -8.96 25.78
CA LEU A 57 2.73 -7.74 26.27
C LEU A 57 1.93 -8.01 27.57
N ASP A 58 1.08 -9.03 27.60
CA ASP A 58 0.11 -9.23 28.69
C ASP A 58 0.74 -9.86 29.93
N ASP A 59 1.61 -10.88 29.76
CA ASP A 59 2.19 -11.66 30.88
C ASP A 59 3.53 -11.05 31.36
N PHE A 60 4.31 -10.43 30.45
CA PHE A 60 5.60 -9.84 30.80
C PHE A 60 5.57 -8.32 30.90
N GLY A 61 4.48 -7.67 30.48
CA GLY A 61 4.38 -6.20 30.42
C GLY A 61 5.33 -5.55 29.42
N LYS A 62 5.82 -6.31 28.42
CA LYS A 62 6.80 -5.88 27.43
C LYS A 62 6.17 -5.85 26.05
N GLY A 63 5.72 -4.67 25.64
CA GLY A 63 5.06 -4.50 24.35
C GLY A 63 6.00 -4.25 23.17
N ALA A 64 7.20 -3.72 23.44
CA ALA A 64 8.21 -3.39 22.45
C ALA A 64 9.61 -3.38 23.04
N PHE A 65 10.62 -3.44 22.17
CA PHE A 65 12.01 -3.31 22.59
C PHE A 65 12.84 -2.54 21.56
N SER A 66 13.95 -1.96 22.02
CA SER A 66 14.97 -1.30 21.21
C SER A 66 16.36 -1.56 21.78
N PHE A 67 17.37 -1.42 20.95
CA PHE A 67 18.74 -1.39 21.38
C PHE A 67 19.30 0.03 21.30
N ILE A 68 20.15 0.39 22.25
CA ILE A 68 20.91 1.63 22.21
C ILE A 68 22.37 1.25 22.15
N ILE A 69 23.03 1.55 21.03
CA ILE A 69 24.47 1.38 20.87
C ILE A 69 25.14 2.62 21.44
N VAL A 70 26.10 2.44 22.33
CA VAL A 70 26.85 3.52 22.98
C VAL A 70 28.32 3.35 22.62
N ASP A 71 28.93 4.35 21.97
CA ASP A 71 30.31 4.33 21.50
C ASP A 71 31.23 5.09 22.45
N GLY A 72 32.33 4.47 22.87
CA GLY A 72 33.47 5.12 23.55
C GLY A 72 33.16 5.75 24.90
N MET A 73 32.07 5.32 25.58
CA MET A 73 31.68 5.84 26.89
C MET A 73 32.23 4.96 28.03
N GLU A 74 32.64 5.55 29.11
CA GLU A 74 33.10 4.79 30.30
C GLU A 74 31.90 4.06 30.96
N ASP A 75 32.15 2.87 31.52
CA ASP A 75 31.10 1.99 32.11
C ASP A 75 30.23 2.71 33.15
N LYS A 76 30.82 3.56 34.00
CA LYS A 76 30.07 4.36 34.98
C LYS A 76 29.11 5.35 34.31
N GLN A 77 29.47 5.88 33.16
CA GLN A 77 28.63 6.81 32.40
C GLN A 77 27.53 6.05 31.69
N VAL A 78 27.82 4.85 31.15
CA VAL A 78 26.84 3.97 30.55
C VAL A 78 25.78 3.53 31.57
N SER A 79 26.21 3.12 32.78
CA SER A 79 25.30 2.79 33.88
C SER A 79 24.45 3.99 34.30
N ALA A 80 25.03 5.18 34.43
CA ALA A 80 24.27 6.39 34.72
C ALA A 80 23.30 6.79 33.58
N LEU A 81 23.66 6.50 32.32
CA LEU A 81 22.77 6.70 31.17
C LEU A 81 21.60 5.69 31.21
N ARG A 82 21.86 4.39 31.45
CA ARG A 82 20.84 3.36 31.62
C ARG A 82 19.80 3.75 32.68
N GLU A 83 20.26 4.19 33.88
CA GLU A 83 19.36 4.65 34.95
C GLU A 83 18.51 5.87 34.57
N LYS A 84 18.99 6.73 33.68
CA LYS A 84 18.19 7.86 33.15
C LYS A 84 17.16 7.38 32.14
N ILE A 85 17.54 6.44 31.27
CA ILE A 85 16.64 5.85 30.26
C ILE A 85 15.49 5.11 30.97
N GLU A 86 15.77 4.36 32.03
CA GLU A 86 14.80 3.61 32.82
C GLU A 86 13.72 4.53 33.47
N LYS A 87 14.04 5.80 33.72
CA LYS A 87 13.11 6.81 34.27
C LYS A 87 12.23 7.48 33.22
N VAL A 88 12.42 7.19 31.94
CA VAL A 88 11.56 7.73 30.88
C VAL A 88 10.19 7.06 30.95
N ASP A 89 9.14 7.87 30.83
CA ASP A 89 7.78 7.36 30.82
C ASP A 89 7.60 6.29 29.72
N ASN A 90 6.86 5.23 30.01
CA ASN A 90 6.63 4.07 29.17
C ASN A 90 7.83 3.13 28.99
N VAL A 91 9.03 3.44 29.49
CA VAL A 91 10.09 2.46 29.62
C VAL A 91 9.73 1.51 30.77
N ASP A 92 9.82 0.21 30.53
CA ASP A 92 9.63 -0.83 31.53
C ASP A 92 10.95 -1.14 32.23
N SER A 93 11.97 -1.46 31.43
CA SER A 93 13.31 -1.80 31.94
C SER A 93 14.37 -1.48 30.90
N ALA A 94 15.57 -1.15 31.38
CA ALA A 94 16.75 -0.97 30.56
C ALA A 94 17.86 -1.93 31.07
N ILE A 95 18.24 -2.89 30.26
CA ILE A 95 19.13 -3.98 30.60
C ILE A 95 20.49 -3.74 29.96
N TRP A 96 21.52 -3.76 30.79
CA TRP A 96 22.92 -3.77 30.41
C TRP A 96 23.65 -4.80 31.28
N TYR A 97 24.91 -5.07 31.05
CA TYR A 97 25.58 -6.09 31.84
C TYR A 97 25.63 -5.78 33.35
N ASP A 98 25.54 -4.50 33.77
CA ASP A 98 25.42 -4.10 35.17
C ASP A 98 24.11 -4.54 35.84
N SER A 99 23.08 -4.82 35.06
CA SER A 99 21.82 -5.38 35.57
C SER A 99 21.95 -6.86 35.96
N VAL A 100 22.97 -7.52 35.44
CA VAL A 100 23.21 -8.96 35.67
C VAL A 100 24.36 -9.17 36.69
N MET A 101 25.33 -8.24 36.71
CA MET A 101 26.53 -8.37 37.54
C MET A 101 27.04 -6.98 38.00
N ASP A 102 27.47 -6.90 39.27
CA ASP A 102 27.97 -5.64 39.82
C ASP A 102 29.22 -5.15 39.07
N LEU A 103 29.30 -3.83 38.79
CA LEU A 103 30.41 -3.18 38.10
C LEU A 103 31.76 -3.32 38.83
N SER A 104 31.77 -3.76 40.09
CA SER A 104 32.98 -4.06 40.85
C SER A 104 33.66 -5.37 40.41
N VAL A 105 32.97 -6.22 39.65
CA VAL A 105 33.52 -7.46 39.07
C VAL A 105 34.36 -7.10 37.84
N PRO A 106 35.67 -7.47 37.79
CA PRO A 106 36.46 -7.24 36.58
C PRO A 106 35.87 -7.88 35.34
N LYS A 107 35.88 -7.18 34.22
CA LYS A 107 35.30 -7.64 32.92
C LYS A 107 35.87 -8.99 32.49
N GLU A 108 37.13 -9.28 32.81
CA GLU A 108 37.83 -10.53 32.50
C GLU A 108 37.26 -11.74 33.29
N MET A 109 36.42 -11.51 34.27
CA MET A 109 35.71 -12.57 35.02
C MET A 109 34.33 -12.89 34.49
N LEU A 110 33.81 -12.07 33.56
CA LEU A 110 32.54 -12.34 32.87
C LEU A 110 32.69 -13.56 31.94
N PRO A 111 31.68 -14.45 31.85
CA PRO A 111 31.64 -15.43 30.77
C PRO A 111 31.71 -14.70 29.41
N ASP A 112 32.53 -15.21 28.50
CA ASP A 112 32.74 -14.61 27.18
C ASP A 112 31.42 -14.39 26.45
N ASP A 113 30.46 -15.30 26.61
CA ASP A 113 29.13 -15.21 25.98
C ASP A 113 28.33 -13.99 26.48
N ILE A 114 28.36 -13.70 27.79
CA ILE A 114 27.69 -12.54 28.38
C ILE A 114 28.42 -11.24 27.99
N TYR A 115 29.74 -11.24 28.05
CA TYR A 115 30.53 -10.05 27.70
C TYR A 115 30.30 -9.67 26.22
N ASN A 116 30.40 -10.64 25.31
CA ASN A 116 30.24 -10.44 23.87
C ASN A 116 28.78 -10.13 23.46
N ALA A 117 27.80 -10.49 24.30
CA ALA A 117 26.40 -10.13 24.05
C ALA A 117 26.14 -8.62 24.15
N PHE A 118 26.90 -7.93 25.02
CA PHE A 118 26.73 -6.50 25.27
C PHE A 118 27.83 -5.63 24.71
N ASN A 119 29.01 -6.17 24.39
CA ASN A 119 30.18 -5.37 24.05
C ASN A 119 30.85 -5.83 22.76
N SER A 120 31.30 -4.87 21.96
CA SER A 120 32.14 -5.09 20.78
C SER A 120 33.11 -3.92 20.61
N GLY A 121 34.41 -4.18 20.75
CA GLY A 121 35.44 -3.13 20.72
C GLY A 121 35.20 -2.06 21.79
N ASP A 122 35.09 -0.80 21.38
CA ASP A 122 34.79 0.34 22.27
C ASP A 122 33.25 0.63 22.37
N SER A 123 32.42 -0.18 21.74
CA SER A 123 30.97 0.00 21.70
C SER A 123 30.27 -0.98 22.64
N THR A 124 29.17 -0.54 23.24
CA THR A 124 28.32 -1.38 24.10
C THR A 124 26.84 -1.18 23.77
N ILE A 125 25.99 -2.17 24.08
CA ILE A 125 24.54 -2.18 23.81
C ILE A 125 23.76 -2.16 25.11
N ILE A 126 22.76 -1.27 25.20
CA ILE A 126 21.71 -1.29 26.22
C ILE A 126 20.43 -1.78 25.55
N ALA A 127 19.81 -2.85 26.08
CA ALA A 127 18.49 -3.31 25.64
C ALA A 127 17.41 -2.59 26.45
N VAL A 128 16.46 -1.95 25.78
CA VAL A 128 15.37 -1.18 26.40
C VAL A 128 14.03 -1.81 26.04
N PHE A 129 13.23 -2.12 27.05
CA PHE A 129 11.87 -2.63 26.90
C PHE A 129 10.85 -1.55 27.23
N PHE A 130 9.75 -1.53 26.47
CA PHE A 130 8.66 -0.58 26.62
C PHE A 130 7.37 -1.30 27.04
N LYS A 131 6.53 -0.61 27.81
CA LYS A 131 5.27 -1.15 28.35
C LYS A 131 4.17 -1.32 27.30
N THR A 132 4.21 -0.54 26.23
CA THR A 132 3.21 -0.55 25.16
C THR A 132 3.81 -1.09 23.86
N SER A 133 2.95 -1.41 22.88
CA SER A 133 3.37 -1.98 21.60
C SER A 133 4.25 -1.05 20.78
N THR A 134 4.95 -1.60 19.80
CA THR A 134 5.89 -0.89 18.90
C THR A 134 5.27 0.34 18.24
N SER A 135 4.00 0.24 17.81
CA SER A 135 3.29 1.33 17.12
C SER A 135 2.47 2.24 18.06
N ALA A 136 2.58 2.05 19.39
CA ALA A 136 1.88 2.92 20.34
C ALA A 136 2.51 4.32 20.38
N ASP A 137 1.68 5.35 20.49
CA ASP A 137 2.18 6.73 20.57
C ASP A 137 3.08 6.92 21.78
N GLU A 138 2.78 6.27 22.92
CA GLU A 138 3.58 6.28 24.12
C GLU A 138 4.99 5.71 23.92
N THR A 139 5.12 4.63 23.13
CA THR A 139 6.43 4.05 22.79
C THR A 139 7.23 4.99 21.90
N MET A 140 6.59 5.56 20.86
CA MET A 140 7.27 6.51 19.97
C MET A 140 7.70 7.79 20.70
N ASP A 141 6.89 8.27 21.64
CA ASP A 141 7.26 9.44 22.48
C ASP A 141 8.41 9.07 23.43
N ALA A 142 8.42 7.87 24.02
CA ALA A 142 9.53 7.39 24.82
C ALA A 142 10.84 7.30 24.02
N ILE A 143 10.82 6.80 22.78
CA ILE A 143 11.99 6.80 21.88
C ILE A 143 12.52 8.22 21.67
N LYS A 144 11.63 9.20 21.44
CA LYS A 144 12.02 10.61 21.26
C LYS A 144 12.64 11.21 22.53
N GLU A 145 12.11 10.86 23.70
CA GLU A 145 12.70 11.30 24.98
C GLU A 145 14.06 10.61 25.26
N VAL A 146 14.19 9.32 24.95
CA VAL A 146 15.48 8.60 25.02
C VAL A 146 16.52 9.30 24.14
N ARG A 147 16.19 9.65 22.90
CA ARG A 147 17.09 10.38 21.98
C ARG A 147 17.49 11.77 22.49
N LYS A 148 16.69 12.42 23.32
CA LYS A 148 17.08 13.69 23.97
C LYS A 148 18.04 13.51 25.13
N ILE A 149 18.02 12.35 25.80
CA ILE A 149 18.86 12.02 26.93
C ILE A 149 20.22 11.50 26.46
N THR A 150 20.22 10.79 25.32
CA THR A 150 21.44 10.26 24.68
C THR A 150 22.23 11.38 24.01
N ASP A 151 23.53 11.21 23.89
CA ASP A 151 24.42 12.13 23.19
C ASP A 151 24.67 11.66 21.72
N LYS A 152 25.57 12.36 21.03
CA LYS A 152 25.89 12.09 19.62
C LYS A 152 26.60 10.75 19.37
N ASN A 153 27.07 10.09 20.42
CA ASN A 153 27.75 8.80 20.34
C ASN A 153 26.79 7.63 20.66
N CYS A 154 25.52 7.91 20.80
CA CYS A 154 24.50 6.91 21.07
C CYS A 154 23.57 6.78 19.87
N TYR A 155 23.23 5.55 19.50
CA TYR A 155 22.39 5.23 18.34
C TYR A 155 21.24 4.32 18.77
N VAL A 156 20.01 4.77 18.56
CA VAL A 156 18.80 3.99 18.92
C VAL A 156 18.36 3.17 17.73
N THR A 157 18.28 1.85 17.89
CA THR A 157 17.90 0.89 16.83
C THR A 157 16.80 -0.06 17.32
N GLY A 158 16.31 -0.90 16.42
CA GLY A 158 15.20 -1.83 16.62
C GLY A 158 13.88 -1.31 16.02
N MET A 159 12.88 -2.19 15.93
CA MET A 159 11.62 -1.90 15.23
C MET A 159 10.91 -0.64 15.77
N SER A 160 10.95 -0.38 17.07
CA SER A 160 10.32 0.81 17.66
C SER A 160 10.96 2.11 17.19
N ALA A 161 12.29 2.14 17.00
CA ALA A 161 12.99 3.29 16.43
C ALA A 161 12.65 3.46 14.95
N VAL A 162 12.62 2.36 14.17
CA VAL A 162 12.24 2.35 12.76
C VAL A 162 10.83 2.92 12.57
N VAL A 163 9.84 2.46 13.35
CA VAL A 163 8.45 2.92 13.30
C VAL A 163 8.34 4.40 13.68
N THR A 164 9.13 4.87 14.66
CA THR A 164 9.16 6.27 15.06
C THR A 164 9.70 7.16 13.94
N ASP A 165 10.81 6.77 13.34
CA ASP A 165 11.44 7.51 12.24
C ASP A 165 10.56 7.51 10.98
N LEU A 166 9.90 6.39 10.70
CA LEU A 166 8.93 6.26 9.61
C LEU A 166 7.74 7.22 9.81
N LYS A 167 7.21 7.31 11.03
CA LYS A 167 6.14 8.26 11.36
C LYS A 167 6.57 9.70 11.08
N ASP A 168 7.71 10.10 11.63
CA ASP A 168 8.20 11.47 11.49
C ASP A 168 8.47 11.83 10.01
N LEU A 169 9.01 10.90 9.23
CA LEU A 169 9.23 11.05 7.80
C LEU A 169 7.90 11.19 7.04
N CYS A 170 6.95 10.28 7.28
CA CYS A 170 5.64 10.30 6.63
C CYS A 170 4.87 11.61 6.95
N GLU A 171 4.86 12.04 8.20
CA GLU A 171 4.17 13.28 8.61
C GLU A 171 4.79 14.53 7.99
N HIS A 172 6.11 14.52 7.78
CA HIS A 172 6.81 15.61 7.11
C HIS A 172 6.54 15.65 5.61
N GLU A 173 6.58 14.51 4.94
CA GLU A 173 6.48 14.41 3.49
C GLU A 173 5.04 14.53 2.96
N GLU A 174 4.03 14.01 3.71
CA GLU A 174 2.65 13.92 3.23
C GLU A 174 2.09 15.22 2.66
N PRO A 175 2.14 16.39 3.35
CA PRO A 175 1.60 17.63 2.82
C PRO A 175 2.33 18.10 1.55
N ILE A 176 3.62 17.77 1.42
CA ILE A 176 4.45 18.22 0.30
C ILE A 176 4.12 17.40 -0.95
N TYR A 177 4.15 16.07 -0.87
CA TYR A 177 3.86 15.25 -2.04
C TYR A 177 2.39 15.34 -2.50
N VAL A 178 1.43 15.53 -1.57
CA VAL A 178 0.04 15.84 -1.95
C VAL A 178 -0.04 17.18 -2.69
N GLY A 179 0.68 18.20 -2.22
CA GLY A 179 0.80 19.47 -2.91
C GLY A 179 1.39 19.35 -4.32
N ILE A 180 2.44 18.55 -4.50
CA ILE A 180 3.04 18.24 -5.80
C ILE A 180 2.04 17.53 -6.71
N ALA A 181 1.33 16.51 -6.21
CA ALA A 181 0.30 15.79 -6.96
C ALA A 181 -0.80 16.74 -7.48
N VAL A 182 -1.34 17.58 -6.59
CA VAL A 182 -2.35 18.60 -6.94
C VAL A 182 -1.81 19.59 -7.99
N LEU A 183 -0.58 20.05 -7.85
CA LEU A 183 0.05 20.98 -8.81
C LEU A 183 0.20 20.31 -10.19
N LEU A 184 0.78 19.12 -10.25
CA LEU A 184 0.99 18.41 -11.52
C LEU A 184 -0.34 18.04 -12.20
N CYS A 185 -1.34 17.61 -11.45
CA CYS A 185 -2.69 17.39 -11.96
C CYS A 185 -3.31 18.66 -12.52
N THR A 186 -3.16 19.80 -11.82
CA THR A 186 -3.65 21.09 -12.28
C THR A 186 -3.01 21.50 -13.60
N LEU A 187 -1.69 21.41 -13.69
CA LEU A 187 -0.94 21.73 -14.90
C LEU A 187 -1.34 20.82 -16.07
N THR A 188 -1.44 19.52 -15.83
CA THR A 188 -1.86 18.56 -16.86
C THR A 188 -3.28 18.89 -17.37
N MET A 189 -4.22 19.15 -16.47
CA MET A 189 -5.58 19.51 -16.86
C MET A 189 -5.64 20.88 -17.57
N MET A 190 -4.85 21.86 -17.16
CA MET A 190 -4.78 23.17 -17.85
C MET A 190 -4.32 23.04 -19.30
N ILE A 191 -3.42 22.11 -19.59
CA ILE A 191 -2.90 21.87 -20.95
C ILE A 191 -3.95 21.18 -21.82
N PHE A 192 -4.65 20.19 -21.28
CA PHE A 192 -5.51 19.29 -22.08
C PHE A 192 -7.00 19.64 -22.04
N MET A 193 -7.46 20.43 -21.06
CA MET A 193 -8.85 20.91 -21.03
C MET A 193 -8.99 22.23 -21.81
N ASP A 194 -10.21 22.63 -22.06
CA ASP A 194 -10.55 23.82 -22.86
C ASP A 194 -10.91 25.05 -21.99
N ASN A 195 -10.59 25.01 -20.69
CA ASN A 195 -10.92 26.05 -19.73
C ASN A 195 -9.93 26.13 -18.57
N TRP A 196 -9.46 27.34 -18.22
CA TRP A 196 -8.49 27.56 -17.15
C TRP A 196 -9.02 27.31 -15.73
N ILE A 197 -10.33 27.41 -15.50
CA ILE A 197 -10.93 27.30 -14.16
C ILE A 197 -11.43 25.88 -13.86
N ILE A 198 -11.78 25.11 -14.88
CA ILE A 198 -12.29 23.75 -14.72
C ILE A 198 -11.38 22.87 -13.86
N PRO A 199 -10.05 22.85 -14.02
CA PRO A 199 -9.16 22.08 -13.15
C PRO A 199 -9.36 22.38 -11.67
N PHE A 200 -9.51 23.64 -11.30
CA PHE A 200 -9.73 24.03 -9.89
C PHE A 200 -11.08 23.57 -9.35
N LEU A 201 -12.14 23.57 -10.18
CA LEU A 201 -13.45 23.04 -9.77
C LEU A 201 -13.40 21.51 -9.58
N PHE A 202 -12.64 20.81 -10.42
CA PHE A 202 -12.43 19.37 -10.28
C PHE A 202 -11.67 19.07 -8.98
N LEU A 203 -10.57 19.76 -8.74
CA LEU A 203 -9.77 19.60 -7.52
C LEU A 203 -10.55 19.95 -6.26
N ALA A 204 -11.36 21.02 -6.29
CA ALA A 204 -12.23 21.36 -5.16
C ALA A 204 -13.27 20.25 -4.88
N ASN A 205 -13.89 19.72 -5.94
CA ASN A 205 -14.83 18.60 -5.83
C ASN A 205 -14.17 17.32 -5.29
N ILE A 206 -13.00 16.95 -5.83
CA ILE A 206 -12.26 15.76 -5.44
C ILE A 206 -11.71 15.93 -4.01
N GLY A 207 -11.18 17.12 -3.68
CA GLY A 207 -10.69 17.43 -2.33
C GLY A 207 -11.78 17.31 -1.27
N MET A 208 -13.01 17.77 -1.54
CA MET A 208 -14.14 17.53 -0.62
C MET A 208 -14.43 16.04 -0.45
N ALA A 209 -14.37 15.24 -1.52
CA ALA A 209 -14.59 13.80 -1.47
C ALA A 209 -13.47 13.08 -0.69
N ILE A 210 -12.20 13.52 -0.85
CA ILE A 210 -11.04 12.98 -0.09
C ILE A 210 -11.21 13.27 1.40
N VAL A 211 -11.55 14.50 1.78
CA VAL A 211 -11.75 14.87 3.18
C VAL A 211 -12.87 14.04 3.81
N VAL A 212 -13.98 13.81 3.11
CA VAL A 212 -15.07 12.95 3.61
C VAL A 212 -14.62 11.51 3.72
N ASN A 213 -13.85 11.01 2.77
CA ASN A 213 -13.31 9.64 2.80
C ASN A 213 -12.37 9.44 3.99
N LEU A 214 -11.36 10.29 4.13
CA LEU A 214 -10.39 10.20 5.23
C LEU A 214 -11.07 10.40 6.59
N GLY A 215 -12.00 11.36 6.70
CA GLY A 215 -12.72 11.61 7.96
C GLY A 215 -13.62 10.47 8.39
N SER A 216 -14.18 9.71 7.44
CA SER A 216 -15.00 8.52 7.75
C SER A 216 -14.17 7.32 8.22
N ASN A 217 -12.84 7.36 8.16
CA ASN A 217 -11.97 6.32 8.71
C ASN A 217 -12.01 6.28 10.25
N TYR A 218 -12.46 7.35 10.90
CA TYR A 218 -12.73 7.35 12.35
C TYR A 218 -13.58 6.16 12.82
N PHE A 219 -14.51 5.70 11.98
CA PHE A 219 -15.34 4.53 12.30
C PHE A 219 -14.59 3.19 12.18
N MET A 220 -13.40 3.19 11.62
CA MET A 220 -12.52 2.01 11.54
C MET A 220 -11.57 1.95 12.75
N GLY A 221 -11.42 3.05 13.49
CA GLY A 221 -10.52 3.19 14.63
C GLY A 221 -9.12 3.60 14.20
N GLU A 222 -8.44 2.74 13.44
CA GLU A 222 -7.10 3.00 12.89
C GLU A 222 -7.01 2.62 11.41
N ILE A 223 -6.03 3.18 10.73
CA ILE A 223 -5.64 2.83 9.36
C ILE A 223 -4.11 2.82 9.23
N SER A 224 -3.60 2.06 8.27
CA SER A 224 -2.17 2.05 7.95
C SER A 224 -1.71 3.39 7.34
N TYR A 225 -0.45 3.76 7.59
CA TYR A 225 0.19 4.89 6.92
C TYR A 225 0.22 4.72 5.39
N VAL A 226 0.40 3.50 4.88
CA VAL A 226 0.32 3.18 3.44
C VAL A 226 -1.07 3.49 2.91
N THR A 227 -2.12 3.07 3.62
CA THR A 227 -3.50 3.36 3.24
C THR A 227 -3.78 4.86 3.25
N LYS A 228 -3.32 5.59 4.27
CA LYS A 228 -3.48 7.06 4.36
C LYS A 228 -2.81 7.77 3.19
N ALA A 229 -1.55 7.44 2.90
CA ALA A 229 -0.78 8.04 1.82
C ALA A 229 -1.41 7.78 0.45
N LEU A 230 -1.75 6.53 0.18
CA LEU A 230 -2.34 6.13 -1.10
C LEU A 230 -3.77 6.63 -1.27
N ALA A 231 -4.58 6.69 -0.21
CA ALA A 231 -5.98 7.09 -0.31
C ALA A 231 -6.16 8.48 -0.92
N ALA A 232 -5.38 9.46 -0.50
CA ALA A 232 -5.46 10.82 -1.05
C ALA A 232 -5.05 10.88 -2.53
N VAL A 233 -3.91 10.27 -2.87
CA VAL A 233 -3.31 10.30 -4.20
C VAL A 233 -4.13 9.50 -5.21
N LEU A 234 -4.54 8.28 -4.83
CA LEU A 234 -5.31 7.39 -5.70
C LEU A 234 -6.73 7.87 -5.91
N GLN A 235 -7.37 8.41 -4.87
CA GLN A 235 -8.69 8.97 -5.02
C GLN A 235 -8.66 10.18 -5.96
N LEU A 236 -7.62 11.03 -5.88
CA LEU A 236 -7.40 12.12 -6.83
C LEU A 236 -7.28 11.56 -8.25
N ALA A 237 -6.42 10.57 -8.46
CA ALA A 237 -6.15 9.98 -9.76
C ALA A 237 -7.40 9.32 -10.39
N VAL A 238 -8.08 8.44 -9.64
CA VAL A 238 -9.22 7.65 -10.14
C VAL A 238 -10.49 8.49 -10.33
N THR A 239 -10.76 9.44 -9.42
CA THR A 239 -12.03 10.20 -9.50
C THR A 239 -11.97 11.38 -10.46
N MET A 240 -10.77 11.77 -10.91
CA MET A 240 -10.59 12.79 -11.92
C MET A 240 -11.26 12.41 -13.24
N ASP A 241 -11.21 11.16 -13.64
CA ASP A 241 -11.80 10.63 -14.86
C ASP A 241 -13.31 10.87 -14.92
N TYR A 242 -14.00 10.69 -13.80
CA TYR A 242 -15.44 10.95 -13.70
C TYR A 242 -15.77 12.42 -13.92
N SER A 243 -14.92 13.30 -13.44
CA SER A 243 -15.06 14.76 -13.59
C SER A 243 -14.86 15.19 -15.06
N ILE A 244 -13.87 14.63 -15.73
CA ILE A 244 -13.60 14.85 -17.16
C ILE A 244 -14.79 14.38 -18.01
N PHE A 245 -15.35 13.22 -17.71
CA PHE A 245 -16.53 12.67 -18.38
C PHE A 245 -17.76 13.57 -18.25
N LEU A 246 -18.01 14.06 -17.03
CA LEU A 246 -19.13 14.98 -16.80
C LEU A 246 -18.98 16.27 -17.60
N TRP A 247 -17.77 16.85 -17.61
CA TRP A 247 -17.49 18.08 -18.32
C TRP A 247 -17.68 17.92 -19.82
N HIS A 248 -17.09 16.93 -20.44
CA HIS A 248 -17.29 16.67 -21.88
C HIS A 248 -18.75 16.39 -22.22
N SER A 249 -19.45 15.64 -21.39
CA SER A 249 -20.89 15.41 -21.58
C SER A 249 -21.70 16.71 -21.46
N TYR A 250 -21.33 17.59 -20.52
CA TYR A 250 -21.98 18.89 -20.35
C TYR A 250 -21.79 19.80 -21.54
N GLU A 251 -20.57 19.95 -22.06
CA GLU A 251 -20.29 20.74 -23.27
C GLU A 251 -21.05 20.19 -24.50
N GLU A 252 -21.07 18.87 -24.73
CA GLU A 252 -21.84 18.23 -25.79
C GLU A 252 -23.35 18.52 -25.66
N GLN A 253 -23.91 18.40 -24.47
CA GLN A 253 -25.34 18.67 -24.25
C GLN A 253 -25.66 20.18 -24.33
N LYS A 254 -24.73 21.07 -23.96
CA LYS A 254 -24.90 22.52 -24.06
C LYS A 254 -25.06 22.96 -25.51
N GLU A 255 -24.26 22.40 -26.42
CA GLU A 255 -24.42 22.62 -27.87
C GLU A 255 -25.75 22.07 -28.35
N ARG A 256 -26.16 20.86 -27.92
CA ARG A 256 -27.39 20.21 -28.37
C ARG A 256 -28.67 20.94 -27.94
N TYR A 257 -28.68 21.58 -26.79
CA TYR A 257 -29.82 22.28 -26.22
C TYR A 257 -29.75 23.81 -26.37
N SER A 258 -29.04 24.30 -27.39
CA SER A 258 -28.97 25.72 -27.77
C SER A 258 -28.61 26.65 -26.56
N GLY A 259 -27.75 26.19 -25.65
CA GLY A 259 -27.28 26.97 -24.52
C GLY A 259 -28.12 26.93 -23.25
N ASP A 260 -29.23 26.14 -23.21
CA ASP A 260 -29.96 25.91 -21.95
C ASP A 260 -29.10 25.07 -20.96
N LYS A 261 -28.38 25.76 -20.11
CA LYS A 261 -27.41 25.24 -19.14
C LYS A 261 -28.02 24.25 -18.16
N HIS A 262 -29.24 24.53 -17.67
CA HIS A 262 -29.92 23.69 -16.70
C HIS A 262 -30.38 22.36 -17.32
N ARG A 263 -30.94 22.44 -18.49
CA ARG A 263 -31.37 21.25 -19.26
C ARG A 263 -30.16 20.44 -19.72
N ALA A 264 -29.12 21.10 -20.23
CA ALA A 264 -27.86 20.48 -20.62
C ALA A 264 -27.22 19.71 -19.46
N MET A 265 -27.09 20.34 -18.28
CA MET A 265 -26.51 19.70 -17.10
C MET A 265 -27.33 18.51 -16.61
N ALA A 266 -28.65 18.60 -16.60
CA ALA A 266 -29.51 17.47 -16.21
C ALA A 266 -29.35 16.26 -17.13
N HIS A 267 -29.13 16.48 -18.43
CA HIS A 267 -28.85 15.43 -19.42
C HIS A 267 -27.41 14.92 -19.31
N ALA A 268 -26.43 15.78 -19.03
CA ALA A 268 -25.04 15.43 -18.77
C ALA A 268 -24.92 14.50 -17.56
N ILE A 269 -25.57 14.83 -16.44
CA ILE A 269 -25.62 13.96 -15.25
C ILE A 269 -26.17 12.59 -15.60
N LYS A 270 -27.28 12.52 -16.38
CA LYS A 270 -27.85 11.24 -16.81
C LYS A 270 -26.85 10.44 -17.64
N ALA A 271 -26.17 11.08 -18.59
CA ALA A 271 -25.21 10.41 -19.48
C ALA A 271 -24.00 9.92 -18.68
N THR A 272 -23.47 10.74 -17.77
CA THR A 272 -22.36 10.41 -16.90
C THR A 272 -22.69 9.22 -16.00
N ILE A 273 -23.81 9.23 -15.29
CA ILE A 273 -24.23 8.09 -14.45
C ILE A 273 -24.29 6.81 -15.28
N THR A 274 -24.82 6.87 -16.49
CA THR A 274 -24.96 5.67 -17.33
C THR A 274 -23.60 5.11 -17.77
N SER A 275 -22.61 5.97 -17.99
CA SER A 275 -21.26 5.57 -18.45
C SER A 275 -20.34 5.23 -17.29
N VAL A 276 -20.36 6.04 -16.22
CA VAL A 276 -19.39 5.96 -15.12
C VAL A 276 -19.76 4.91 -14.07
N VAL A 277 -21.06 4.60 -13.88
CA VAL A 277 -21.43 3.57 -12.89
C VAL A 277 -20.85 2.19 -13.24
N GLY A 278 -20.79 1.84 -14.54
CA GLY A 278 -20.17 0.58 -14.94
C GLY A 278 -18.70 0.49 -14.60
N SER A 279 -17.98 1.57 -14.85
CA SER A 279 -16.56 1.75 -14.58
C SER A 279 -16.28 1.83 -13.08
N SER A 280 -17.03 2.63 -12.32
CA SER A 280 -16.86 2.70 -10.86
C SER A 280 -17.09 1.36 -10.16
N ILE A 281 -18.00 0.52 -10.67
CA ILE A 281 -18.24 -0.82 -10.10
C ILE A 281 -17.02 -1.72 -10.31
N THR A 282 -16.34 -1.65 -11.46
CA THR A 282 -15.12 -2.43 -11.70
C THR A 282 -13.99 -1.99 -10.80
N THR A 283 -13.81 -0.68 -10.60
CA THR A 283 -12.79 -0.13 -9.71
C THR A 283 -13.06 -0.49 -8.25
N VAL A 284 -14.31 -0.35 -7.79
CA VAL A 284 -14.71 -0.75 -6.44
C VAL A 284 -14.51 -2.25 -6.23
N ALA A 285 -14.82 -3.08 -7.22
CA ALA A 285 -14.62 -4.52 -7.12
C ALA A 285 -13.14 -4.91 -7.05
N GLY A 286 -12.27 -4.21 -7.79
CA GLY A 286 -10.82 -4.38 -7.67
C GLY A 286 -10.33 -4.10 -6.25
N PHE A 287 -10.75 -2.98 -5.65
CA PHE A 287 -10.41 -2.68 -4.25
C PHE A 287 -11.02 -3.65 -3.25
N ILE A 288 -12.27 -4.07 -3.42
CA ILE A 288 -12.91 -5.06 -2.56
C ILE A 288 -12.20 -6.42 -2.62
N ALA A 289 -11.57 -6.77 -3.75
CA ALA A 289 -10.79 -8.00 -3.87
C ALA A 289 -9.61 -8.02 -2.88
N LEU A 290 -9.02 -6.88 -2.52
CA LEU A 290 -7.99 -6.79 -1.48
C LEU A 290 -8.50 -7.21 -0.08
N CYS A 291 -9.82 -7.08 0.17
CA CYS A 291 -10.39 -7.49 1.45
C CYS A 291 -10.39 -9.01 1.67
N PHE A 292 -10.05 -9.80 0.66
CA PHE A 292 -9.92 -11.26 0.75
C PHE A 292 -8.51 -11.72 1.13
N MET A 293 -7.60 -10.78 1.38
CA MET A 293 -6.29 -11.09 1.96
C MET A 293 -6.44 -11.57 3.40
N SER A 294 -5.62 -12.53 3.78
CA SER A 294 -5.41 -12.93 5.17
C SER A 294 -4.61 -11.85 5.91
N TYR A 295 -3.65 -11.22 5.23
CA TYR A 295 -2.95 -10.04 5.72
C TYR A 295 -3.88 -8.83 5.77
N THR A 296 -4.22 -8.38 6.99
CA THR A 296 -5.35 -7.46 7.22
C THR A 296 -5.14 -6.05 6.65
N LEU A 297 -3.92 -5.67 6.27
CA LEU A 297 -3.64 -4.44 5.51
C LEU A 297 -4.43 -4.38 4.20
N GLY A 298 -4.63 -5.52 3.53
CA GLY A 298 -5.45 -5.59 2.31
C GLY A 298 -6.90 -5.16 2.57
N ARG A 299 -7.46 -5.56 3.71
CA ARG A 299 -8.82 -5.13 4.13
C ARG A 299 -8.87 -3.63 4.41
N ASP A 300 -7.87 -3.09 5.09
CA ASP A 300 -7.76 -1.67 5.39
C ASP A 300 -7.73 -0.85 4.09
N LEU A 301 -6.75 -1.13 3.23
CA LEU A 301 -6.59 -0.46 1.94
C LEU A 301 -7.83 -0.63 1.06
N GLY A 302 -8.36 -1.85 0.96
CA GLY A 302 -9.50 -2.19 0.12
C GLY A 302 -10.77 -1.41 0.48
N ILE A 303 -11.13 -1.35 1.76
CA ILE A 303 -12.32 -0.62 2.24
C ILE A 303 -12.15 0.89 2.04
N VAL A 304 -11.01 1.46 2.43
CA VAL A 304 -10.78 2.92 2.33
C VAL A 304 -10.80 3.37 0.88
N MET A 305 -10.19 2.61 -0.02
CA MET A 305 -10.16 2.92 -1.45
C MET A 305 -11.51 2.74 -2.13
N ALA A 306 -12.22 1.63 -1.87
CA ALA A 306 -13.56 1.38 -2.40
C ALA A 306 -14.55 2.49 -1.98
N LYS A 307 -14.52 2.87 -0.70
CA LYS A 307 -15.29 3.96 -0.13
C LYS A 307 -14.93 5.31 -0.78
N GLY A 308 -13.64 5.56 -1.00
CA GLY A 308 -13.14 6.76 -1.68
C GLY A 308 -13.69 6.90 -3.10
N VAL A 309 -13.72 5.82 -3.88
CA VAL A 309 -14.31 5.80 -5.23
C VAL A 309 -15.81 6.09 -5.19
N LEU A 310 -16.53 5.51 -4.23
CA LEU A 310 -17.97 5.77 -4.07
C LEU A 310 -18.25 7.23 -3.70
N PHE A 311 -17.52 7.83 -2.78
CA PHE A 311 -17.65 9.24 -2.44
C PHE A 311 -17.28 10.14 -3.62
N GLY A 312 -16.24 9.80 -4.36
CA GLY A 312 -15.84 10.47 -5.59
C GLY A 312 -16.95 10.45 -6.65
N LEU A 313 -17.57 9.30 -6.87
CA LEU A 313 -18.70 9.15 -7.81
C LEU A 313 -19.92 10.00 -7.36
N ILE A 314 -20.29 9.92 -6.08
CA ILE A 314 -21.42 10.71 -5.55
C ILE A 314 -21.13 12.20 -5.70
N SER A 315 -19.93 12.64 -5.34
CA SER A 315 -19.51 14.03 -5.46
C SER A 315 -19.50 14.50 -6.93
N CYS A 316 -19.02 13.68 -7.85
CA CYS A 316 -19.00 13.96 -9.29
C CYS A 316 -20.40 14.19 -9.86
N VAL A 317 -21.43 13.47 -9.41
CA VAL A 317 -22.80 13.60 -9.97
C VAL A 317 -23.69 14.58 -9.19
N THR A 318 -23.22 15.11 -8.04
CA THR A 318 -23.98 16.03 -7.18
C THR A 318 -23.26 17.36 -6.98
N VAL A 319 -22.05 17.33 -6.40
CA VAL A 319 -21.29 18.54 -6.02
C VAL A 319 -20.70 19.21 -7.26
N LEU A 320 -20.03 18.46 -8.14
CA LEU A 320 -19.39 19.03 -9.32
C LEU A 320 -20.36 19.72 -10.28
N PRO A 321 -21.54 19.14 -10.66
CA PRO A 321 -22.53 19.86 -11.43
C PRO A 321 -23.00 21.17 -10.78
N SER A 322 -23.12 21.16 -9.46
CA SER A 322 -23.52 22.33 -8.70
C SER A 322 -22.46 23.42 -8.73
N LEU A 323 -21.16 23.07 -8.60
CA LEU A 323 -20.03 23.99 -8.73
C LEU A 323 -19.96 24.60 -10.15
N ILE A 324 -20.07 23.76 -11.20
CA ILE A 324 -20.04 24.21 -12.60
C ILE A 324 -21.16 25.20 -12.86
N LEU A 325 -22.40 24.92 -12.42
CA LEU A 325 -23.53 25.83 -12.66
C LEU A 325 -23.46 27.15 -11.89
N VAL A 326 -22.84 27.15 -10.68
CA VAL A 326 -22.63 28.37 -9.90
C VAL A 326 -21.52 29.23 -10.54
N CYS A 327 -20.43 28.59 -11.02
CA CYS A 327 -19.28 29.27 -11.62
C CYS A 327 -19.43 29.51 -13.13
N ASP A 328 -20.56 29.20 -13.75
CA ASP A 328 -20.74 29.17 -15.20
C ASP A 328 -20.38 30.50 -15.89
N LYS A 329 -20.72 31.67 -15.30
CA LYS A 329 -20.33 32.98 -15.85
C LYS A 329 -18.79 33.17 -15.93
N LEU A 330 -18.08 32.56 -14.97
CA LEU A 330 -16.62 32.62 -14.92
C LEU A 330 -15.99 31.67 -15.96
N LEU A 331 -16.61 30.52 -16.11
CA LEU A 331 -16.20 29.50 -17.10
C LEU A 331 -16.31 30.02 -18.53
N GLU A 332 -17.36 30.78 -18.86
CA GLU A 332 -17.51 31.38 -20.22
C GLU A 332 -16.39 32.39 -20.56
N LYS A 333 -15.85 33.11 -19.55
CA LYS A 333 -14.79 34.10 -19.73
C LYS A 333 -13.40 33.49 -19.85
N THR A 334 -13.20 32.27 -19.40
CA THR A 334 -11.88 31.61 -19.27
C THR A 334 -11.69 30.48 -20.28
N LYS A 335 -12.54 30.38 -21.28
CA LYS A 335 -12.46 29.37 -22.33
C LYS A 335 -11.23 29.56 -23.21
N HIS A 336 -10.49 28.51 -23.48
CA HIS A 336 -9.33 28.50 -24.38
C HIS A 336 -9.36 27.24 -25.26
N ARG A 337 -8.44 27.12 -26.21
CA ARG A 337 -8.33 25.96 -27.07
C ARG A 337 -7.48 24.88 -26.40
N ALA A 338 -8.04 23.70 -26.20
CA ALA A 338 -7.30 22.53 -25.72
C ALA A 338 -6.14 22.16 -26.66
N LEU A 339 -4.98 21.78 -26.08
CA LEU A 339 -3.79 21.37 -26.83
C LEU A 339 -3.86 19.88 -27.26
N ILE A 340 -5.03 19.40 -27.66
CA ILE A 340 -5.18 18.02 -28.17
C ILE A 340 -5.03 18.06 -29.68
N PRO A 341 -3.96 17.45 -30.25
CA PRO A 341 -3.80 17.41 -31.71
C PRO A 341 -4.88 16.53 -32.35
N PRO A 342 -5.25 16.79 -33.62
CA PRO A 342 -6.23 15.97 -34.32
C PRO A 342 -5.69 14.55 -34.52
N MET A 343 -6.35 13.55 -33.90
CA MET A 343 -5.88 12.15 -33.84
C MET A 343 -6.15 11.33 -35.11
N ASN A 344 -6.55 11.99 -36.22
CA ASN A 344 -6.87 11.31 -37.47
C ASN A 344 -5.72 10.47 -38.04
N ARG A 345 -4.46 11.00 -37.97
CA ARG A 345 -3.29 10.29 -38.49
C ARG A 345 -2.99 9.03 -37.66
N LEU A 346 -3.03 9.15 -36.34
CA LEU A 346 -2.82 8.04 -35.42
C LEU A 346 -3.89 6.95 -35.60
N THR A 347 -5.16 7.36 -35.63
CA THR A 347 -6.29 6.44 -35.83
C THR A 347 -6.18 5.65 -37.13
N ASN A 348 -5.88 6.36 -38.25
CA ASN A 348 -5.71 5.70 -39.54
C ASN A 348 -4.51 4.75 -39.55
N PHE A 349 -3.41 5.10 -38.88
CA PHE A 349 -2.23 4.24 -38.75
C PHE A 349 -2.57 2.95 -38.00
N VAL A 350 -3.20 3.07 -36.82
CA VAL A 350 -3.57 1.91 -35.98
C VAL A 350 -4.55 0.98 -36.69
N VAL A 351 -5.63 1.53 -37.25
CA VAL A 351 -6.66 0.71 -37.92
C VAL A 351 -6.12 0.05 -39.21
N LYS A 352 -5.28 0.76 -39.99
CA LYS A 352 -4.71 0.20 -41.22
C LYS A 352 -3.71 -0.91 -40.95
N ARG A 353 -2.96 -0.81 -39.85
CA ARG A 353 -1.87 -1.74 -39.46
C ARG A 353 -2.22 -2.58 -38.23
N SER A 354 -3.49 -2.81 -37.98
CA SER A 354 -3.95 -3.55 -36.78
C SER A 354 -3.32 -4.94 -36.63
N TRP A 355 -2.97 -5.62 -37.74
CA TRP A 355 -2.31 -6.94 -37.70
C TRP A 355 -0.91 -6.89 -37.06
N ILE A 356 -0.17 -5.76 -37.16
CA ILE A 356 1.13 -5.58 -36.52
C ILE A 356 0.96 -5.57 -35.02
N PHE A 357 -0.02 -4.84 -34.49
CA PHE A 357 -0.28 -4.75 -33.06
C PHE A 357 -0.77 -6.08 -32.46
N LEU A 358 -1.43 -6.89 -33.26
CA LEU A 358 -1.77 -8.25 -32.87
C LEU A 358 -0.54 -9.14 -32.75
N ILE A 359 0.41 -9.06 -33.68
CA ILE A 359 1.68 -9.79 -33.61
C ILE A 359 2.47 -9.30 -32.39
N VAL A 360 2.55 -7.99 -32.16
CA VAL A 360 3.20 -7.41 -30.98
C VAL A 360 2.59 -7.98 -29.69
N PHE A 361 1.26 -8.07 -29.59
CA PHE A 361 0.59 -8.69 -28.45
C PHE A 361 1.04 -10.15 -28.25
N LEU A 362 0.99 -10.96 -29.30
CA LEU A 362 1.34 -12.39 -29.23
C LEU A 362 2.83 -12.63 -28.88
N VAL A 363 3.72 -11.77 -29.37
CA VAL A 363 5.16 -11.86 -29.12
C VAL A 363 5.51 -11.39 -27.70
N LEU A 364 4.81 -10.37 -27.18
CA LEU A 364 5.10 -9.78 -25.88
C LEU A 364 4.52 -10.56 -24.70
N VAL A 365 3.39 -11.26 -24.87
CA VAL A 365 2.71 -11.97 -23.76
C VAL A 365 3.62 -12.95 -23.04
N GLY A 366 4.37 -13.80 -23.78
CA GLY A 366 5.26 -14.80 -23.18
C GLY A 366 6.42 -14.19 -22.37
N PRO A 367 7.25 -13.34 -23.00
CA PRO A 367 8.34 -12.66 -22.29
C PRO A 367 7.86 -11.77 -21.13
N ALA A 368 6.77 -11.02 -21.32
CA ALA A 368 6.23 -10.17 -20.25
C ALA A 368 5.75 -10.99 -19.05
N PHE A 369 5.07 -12.10 -19.29
CA PHE A 369 4.65 -13.01 -18.23
C PHE A 369 5.85 -13.64 -17.50
N TRP A 370 6.88 -14.04 -18.23
CA TRP A 370 8.10 -14.58 -17.63
C TRP A 370 8.80 -13.53 -16.75
N CYS A 371 8.98 -12.30 -17.24
CA CYS A 371 9.55 -11.20 -16.44
C CYS A 371 8.69 -10.87 -15.21
N TYR A 372 7.37 -10.91 -15.36
CA TYR A 372 6.41 -10.71 -14.27
C TYR A 372 6.57 -11.76 -13.15
N THR A 373 6.66 -13.04 -13.52
CA THR A 373 6.85 -14.11 -12.52
C THR A 373 8.19 -13.97 -11.80
N LYS A 374 9.24 -13.53 -12.48
CA LYS A 374 10.55 -13.26 -11.86
C LYS A 374 10.51 -12.04 -10.93
N ALA A 375 9.93 -10.94 -11.39
CA ALA A 375 9.78 -9.74 -10.57
C ALA A 375 9.01 -10.00 -9.25
N ASN A 376 7.99 -10.85 -9.29
CA ASN A 376 7.22 -11.23 -8.09
C ASN A 376 7.99 -12.14 -7.13
N SER A 377 9.04 -12.82 -7.58
CA SER A 377 9.94 -13.59 -6.70
C SER A 377 11.11 -12.76 -6.16
N GLU A 378 11.26 -11.51 -6.57
CA GLU A 378 12.36 -10.60 -6.20
C GLU A 378 11.84 -9.42 -5.35
N VAL A 379 10.79 -9.64 -4.56
CA VAL A 379 10.26 -8.63 -3.63
C VAL A 379 11.02 -8.65 -2.31
N TYR A 380 11.13 -7.50 -1.65
CA TYR A 380 11.72 -7.41 -0.32
C TYR A 380 10.64 -7.22 0.76
N TYR A 381 10.96 -7.70 1.96
CA TYR A 381 10.07 -7.70 3.13
C TYR A 381 10.64 -6.93 4.32
N ASN A 382 11.92 -6.59 4.29
CA ASN A 382 12.58 -5.88 5.37
C ASN A 382 12.08 -4.43 5.48
N MET A 383 11.49 -4.09 6.63
CA MET A 383 10.96 -2.74 6.88
C MET A 383 12.05 -1.67 6.94
N THR A 384 13.25 -2.02 7.37
CA THR A 384 14.38 -1.10 7.44
C THR A 384 14.82 -0.60 6.07
N GLU A 385 14.66 -1.43 5.03
CA GLU A 385 14.97 -1.04 3.65
C GLU A 385 14.00 0.00 3.07
N THR A 386 12.87 0.23 3.73
CA THR A 386 11.89 1.23 3.31
C THR A 386 12.29 2.66 3.66
N LEU A 387 13.31 2.84 4.49
CA LEU A 387 13.78 4.14 4.98
C LEU A 387 15.11 4.54 4.34
N PRO A 388 15.39 5.85 4.21
CA PRO A 388 16.68 6.34 3.74
C PRO A 388 17.83 5.85 4.63
N LYS A 389 18.94 5.43 4.02
CA LYS A 389 20.15 4.98 4.74
C LYS A 389 20.80 6.07 5.60
N THR A 390 20.40 7.34 5.42
CA THR A 390 20.87 8.48 6.19
C THR A 390 20.13 8.70 7.50
N MET A 391 19.04 7.97 7.73
CA MET A 391 18.26 8.06 8.98
C MET A 391 19.00 7.40 10.14
N GLU A 392 18.76 7.91 11.35
CA GLU A 392 19.44 7.46 12.58
C GLU A 392 19.22 5.96 12.83
N CYS A 393 17.99 5.47 12.69
CA CYS A 393 17.69 4.05 12.86
C CYS A 393 18.41 3.17 11.81
N SER A 394 18.53 3.63 10.56
CA SER A 394 19.24 2.88 9.50
C SER A 394 20.75 2.82 9.78
N ILE A 395 21.34 3.93 10.22
CA ILE A 395 22.75 3.98 10.64
C ILE A 395 22.96 3.05 11.83
N ALA A 396 22.07 3.11 12.83
CA ALA A 396 22.13 2.29 14.03
C ALA A 396 22.00 0.79 13.72
N ASN A 397 21.10 0.40 12.82
CA ASN A 397 20.95 -0.99 12.38
C ASN A 397 22.21 -1.49 11.65
N THR A 398 22.81 -0.66 10.78
CA THR A 398 24.06 -1.02 10.11
C THR A 398 25.19 -1.22 11.12
N LYS A 399 25.30 -0.36 12.14
CA LYS A 399 26.27 -0.54 13.22
C LYS A 399 26.03 -1.81 14.04
N LEU A 400 24.77 -2.14 14.33
CA LEU A 400 24.42 -3.36 15.06
C LEU A 400 24.87 -4.60 14.27
N GLU A 401 24.67 -4.60 12.96
CA GLU A 401 25.08 -5.68 12.08
C GLU A 401 26.62 -5.75 11.93
N GLU A 402 27.30 -4.64 11.60
CA GLU A 402 28.73 -4.63 11.32
C GLU A 402 29.61 -4.78 12.58
N GLU A 403 29.27 -4.12 13.68
CA GLU A 403 30.11 -4.11 14.89
C GLU A 403 29.76 -5.27 15.82
N PHE A 404 28.46 -5.55 16.02
CA PHE A 404 28.03 -6.60 16.94
C PHE A 404 27.71 -7.91 16.21
N ASN A 405 27.74 -7.92 14.85
CA ASN A 405 27.36 -9.06 14.02
C ASN A 405 25.98 -9.64 14.42
N VAL A 406 25.00 -8.78 14.74
CA VAL A 406 23.62 -9.12 15.05
C VAL A 406 22.75 -8.68 13.90
N GLY A 407 22.34 -9.64 13.06
CA GLY A 407 21.46 -9.40 11.92
C GLY A 407 19.98 -9.45 12.29
N SER A 408 19.62 -10.31 13.28
CA SER A 408 18.25 -10.39 13.81
C SER A 408 18.22 -10.95 15.22
N THR A 409 17.15 -10.61 15.94
CA THR A 409 16.90 -11.12 17.30
C THR A 409 15.56 -11.85 17.33
N HIS A 410 15.58 -13.08 17.83
CA HIS A 410 14.39 -13.89 18.05
C HIS A 410 14.14 -14.06 19.54
N MET A 411 12.89 -14.27 19.90
CA MET A 411 12.51 -14.59 21.27
C MET A 411 11.76 -15.93 21.29
N VAL A 412 12.01 -16.73 22.31
CA VAL A 412 11.36 -18.01 22.53
C VAL A 412 10.56 -17.95 23.81
N LEU A 413 9.27 -18.26 23.72
CA LEU A 413 8.40 -18.47 24.86
C LEU A 413 8.20 -19.97 25.07
N ILE A 414 8.49 -20.46 26.26
CA ILE A 414 8.27 -21.83 26.68
C ILE A 414 7.47 -21.86 27.98
N SER A 415 6.75 -22.94 28.21
CA SER A 415 5.98 -23.13 29.46
C SER A 415 6.86 -22.99 30.70
N ALA A 416 6.38 -22.25 31.71
CA ALA A 416 7.09 -22.09 33.00
C ALA A 416 7.36 -23.41 33.70
N ASP A 417 6.47 -24.43 33.48
CA ASP A 417 6.60 -25.77 34.08
C ASP A 417 7.73 -26.60 33.46
N THR A 418 8.35 -26.13 32.35
CA THR A 418 9.46 -26.86 31.71
C THR A 418 10.66 -26.93 32.64
N ASP A 419 11.15 -28.14 32.90
CA ASP A 419 12.32 -28.35 33.77
C ASP A 419 13.57 -27.66 33.23
N GLY A 420 14.32 -27.03 34.11
CA GLY A 420 15.53 -26.25 33.74
C GLY A 420 16.60 -27.08 33.05
N LYS A 421 16.67 -28.40 33.26
CA LYS A 421 17.56 -29.27 32.50
C LYS A 421 17.13 -29.39 31.05
N THR A 422 15.84 -29.58 30.83
CA THR A 422 15.22 -29.63 29.49
C THR A 422 15.46 -28.32 28.73
N VAL A 423 15.29 -27.17 29.38
CA VAL A 423 15.56 -25.86 28.80
C VAL A 423 17.03 -25.74 28.35
N ARG A 424 17.97 -26.14 29.18
CA ARG A 424 19.41 -26.12 28.82
C ARG A 424 19.76 -27.07 27.67
N GLU A 425 19.16 -28.29 27.64
CA GLU A 425 19.36 -29.22 26.52
C GLU A 425 18.83 -28.61 25.21
N MET A 426 17.65 -27.98 25.24
CA MET A 426 17.06 -27.29 24.11
C MET A 426 17.94 -26.10 23.66
N SER A 427 18.36 -25.23 24.57
CA SER A 427 19.25 -24.10 24.27
C SER A 427 20.54 -24.56 23.60
N SER A 428 21.18 -25.60 24.15
CA SER A 428 22.41 -26.16 23.58
C SER A 428 22.20 -26.84 22.22
N GLU A 429 20.99 -27.31 21.90
CA GLU A 429 20.64 -27.81 20.55
C GLU A 429 20.40 -26.65 19.58
N MET A 430 19.77 -25.57 20.04
CA MET A 430 19.54 -24.35 19.25
C MET A 430 20.84 -23.62 18.91
N GLU A 431 21.79 -23.53 19.84
CA GLU A 431 23.13 -22.91 19.63
C GLU A 431 23.98 -23.61 18.57
N LYS A 432 23.66 -24.88 18.23
CA LYS A 432 24.38 -25.61 17.17
C LYS A 432 23.86 -25.31 15.77
N ILE A 433 22.77 -24.56 15.66
CA ILE A 433 22.23 -24.16 14.36
C ILE A 433 23.13 -23.07 13.78
N ASP A 434 23.41 -23.21 12.51
CA ASP A 434 24.23 -22.26 11.76
C ASP A 434 23.67 -20.84 11.84
N GLY A 435 24.54 -19.85 12.11
CA GLY A 435 24.17 -18.46 12.28
C GLY A 435 23.56 -18.09 13.63
N VAL A 436 23.32 -19.03 14.56
CA VAL A 436 22.95 -18.70 15.94
C VAL A 436 24.20 -18.35 16.74
N LYS A 437 24.23 -17.15 17.29
CA LYS A 437 25.37 -16.66 18.09
C LYS A 437 25.32 -17.11 19.53
N PHE A 438 24.17 -16.90 20.15
CA PHE A 438 23.91 -17.33 21.53
C PHE A 438 22.41 -17.43 21.78
N VAL A 439 22.07 -18.25 22.79
CA VAL A 439 20.71 -18.39 23.32
C VAL A 439 20.74 -17.98 24.78
N LEU A 440 20.10 -16.89 25.12
CA LEU A 440 20.11 -16.27 26.44
C LEU A 440 18.76 -16.44 27.12
N GLY A 441 18.72 -17.22 28.18
CA GLY A 441 17.55 -17.43 29.06
C GLY A 441 17.98 -17.47 30.50
N LEU A 442 17.04 -17.53 31.43
CA LEU A 442 17.34 -17.59 32.85
C LEU A 442 18.29 -18.74 33.17
N GLU A 443 18.04 -19.92 32.60
CA GLU A 443 18.80 -21.14 32.84
C GLU A 443 20.18 -21.16 32.16
N SER A 444 20.40 -20.37 31.11
CA SER A 444 21.72 -20.23 30.48
C SER A 444 22.62 -19.23 31.27
N VAL A 445 22.02 -18.15 31.78
CA VAL A 445 22.72 -17.17 32.61
C VAL A 445 23.10 -17.76 33.97
N VAL A 446 22.20 -18.52 34.58
CA VAL A 446 22.36 -19.11 35.91
C VAL A 446 23.40 -20.22 35.92
N GLY A 447 23.55 -20.96 34.81
CA GLY A 447 24.50 -22.09 34.72
C GLY A 447 24.49 -22.98 35.98
N SER A 448 25.06 -24.17 35.94
CA SER A 448 25.15 -25.04 37.11
C SER A 448 25.99 -24.51 38.30
N ARG A 449 26.49 -23.27 38.21
CA ARG A 449 27.43 -22.66 39.17
C ARG A 449 26.89 -21.45 39.95
N ILE A 450 25.76 -20.86 39.52
CA ILE A 450 25.14 -19.73 40.21
C ILE A 450 23.82 -20.23 40.84
N PRO A 451 23.68 -20.20 42.18
CA PRO A 451 22.42 -20.55 42.85
C PRO A 451 21.32 -19.56 42.48
N ASP A 452 20.10 -20.06 42.32
CA ASP A 452 18.90 -19.26 41.96
C ASP A 452 18.63 -18.07 42.90
N GLU A 453 19.16 -18.16 44.14
CA GLU A 453 19.03 -17.14 45.19
C GLU A 453 19.92 -15.90 44.94
N ILE A 454 20.92 -15.99 44.05
CA ILE A 454 21.87 -14.88 43.75
C ILE A 454 21.39 -14.05 42.54
N ILE A 455 20.41 -14.55 41.79
CA ILE A 455 19.92 -13.81 40.64
C ILE A 455 19.03 -12.67 41.12
N PRO A 456 19.26 -11.42 40.65
CA PRO A 456 18.40 -10.30 40.98
C PRO A 456 16.95 -10.61 40.61
N ASP A 457 16.00 -10.23 41.49
CA ASP A 457 14.55 -10.41 41.21
C ASP A 457 14.09 -9.70 39.92
N GLU A 458 14.78 -8.62 39.56
CA GLU A 458 14.56 -7.88 38.33
C GLU A 458 14.89 -8.72 37.08
N ALA A 459 16.00 -9.47 37.09
CA ALA A 459 16.35 -10.36 35.98
C ALA A 459 15.37 -11.56 35.87
N LYS A 460 14.91 -12.07 37.03
CA LYS A 460 13.88 -13.13 37.05
C LYS A 460 12.56 -12.64 36.45
N SER A 461 12.05 -11.49 36.87
CA SER A 461 10.78 -10.94 36.40
C SER A 461 10.84 -10.52 34.92
N THR A 462 12.03 -10.28 34.40
CA THR A 462 12.24 -9.96 32.98
C THR A 462 12.15 -11.19 32.06
N LEU A 463 12.69 -12.34 32.54
CA LEU A 463 12.81 -13.56 31.74
C LEU A 463 11.81 -14.67 32.13
N GLN A 464 11.00 -14.45 33.16
CA GLN A 464 10.02 -15.44 33.59
C GLN A 464 8.75 -14.77 34.14
N SER A 465 7.58 -15.21 33.65
CA SER A 465 6.25 -14.92 34.19
C SER A 465 5.69 -16.16 34.94
N ASP A 466 4.47 -16.04 35.44
CA ASP A 466 3.78 -17.17 36.09
C ASP A 466 3.57 -18.37 35.14
N ASN A 467 3.38 -18.11 33.84
CA ASN A 467 3.01 -19.12 32.85
C ASN A 467 4.14 -19.44 31.86
N TRP A 468 5.08 -18.52 31.65
CA TRP A 468 6.04 -18.58 30.54
C TRP A 468 7.44 -18.21 30.98
N LYS A 469 8.44 -18.82 30.32
CA LYS A 469 9.84 -18.41 30.34
C LYS A 469 10.19 -17.83 29.01
N LEU A 470 10.93 -16.71 29.03
CA LEU A 470 11.43 -15.99 27.86
C LEU A 470 12.91 -16.28 27.66
N MET A 471 13.28 -16.63 26.43
CA MET A 471 14.65 -16.70 25.99
C MET A 471 14.87 -15.81 24.78
N VAL A 472 16.07 -15.27 24.64
CA VAL A 472 16.47 -14.40 23.50
C VAL A 472 17.53 -15.14 22.70
N ILE A 473 17.35 -15.20 21.39
CA ILE A 473 18.29 -15.79 20.44
C ILE A 473 18.78 -14.68 19.52
N ASN A 474 20.09 -14.48 19.46
CA ASN A 474 20.69 -13.59 18.48
C ASN A 474 21.23 -14.40 17.30
N SER A 475 20.88 -13.94 16.10
CA SER A 475 21.30 -14.49 14.82
C SER A 475 22.20 -13.50 14.09
N GLU A 476 23.21 -14.02 13.38
CA GLU A 476 24.03 -13.23 12.45
C GLU A 476 23.32 -12.95 11.12
N TYR A 477 22.23 -13.69 10.84
CA TYR A 477 21.48 -13.51 9.59
C TYR A 477 20.49 -12.34 9.71
N ALA A 478 20.45 -11.52 8.67
CA ALA A 478 19.55 -10.39 8.60
C ALA A 478 18.08 -10.82 8.40
N THR A 479 17.15 -10.02 8.89
CA THR A 479 15.71 -10.23 8.75
C THR A 479 15.34 -10.34 7.26
N ALA A 480 14.41 -11.26 6.94
CA ALA A 480 13.87 -11.49 5.60
C ALA A 480 14.84 -12.14 4.60
N THR A 481 15.96 -12.69 5.03
CA THR A 481 16.85 -13.50 4.20
C THR A 481 16.41 -14.96 4.16
N ASP A 482 16.82 -15.70 3.11
CA ASP A 482 16.53 -17.14 3.00
C ASP A 482 17.20 -17.92 4.14
N GLU A 483 18.39 -17.50 4.53
CA GLU A 483 19.20 -18.11 5.60
C GLU A 483 18.48 -17.99 6.96
N VAL A 484 17.97 -16.79 7.31
CA VAL A 484 17.21 -16.62 8.57
C VAL A 484 15.89 -17.38 8.54
N ASN A 485 15.22 -17.45 7.41
CA ASN A 485 13.95 -18.19 7.27
C ASN A 485 14.15 -19.69 7.46
N GLU A 486 15.26 -20.25 6.93
CA GLU A 486 15.63 -21.64 7.18
C GLU A 486 16.03 -21.87 8.62
N GLN A 487 16.80 -20.94 9.23
CA GLN A 487 17.17 -20.98 10.64
C GLN A 487 15.95 -20.99 11.56
N ILE A 488 14.98 -20.07 11.33
CA ILE A 488 13.72 -19.99 12.09
C ILE A 488 12.95 -21.32 12.00
N THR A 489 12.92 -21.95 10.85
CA THR A 489 12.26 -23.24 10.68
C THR A 489 12.93 -24.31 11.54
N LYS A 490 14.28 -24.41 11.54
CA LYS A 490 15.03 -25.35 12.36
C LYS A 490 14.89 -25.07 13.86
N LEU A 491 14.90 -23.79 14.25
CA LEU A 491 14.68 -23.37 15.66
C LEU A 491 13.29 -23.77 16.14
N ASN A 492 12.27 -23.55 15.31
CA ASN A 492 10.90 -23.93 15.64
C ASN A 492 10.73 -25.46 15.76
N ASP A 493 11.37 -26.24 14.87
CA ASP A 493 11.36 -27.70 14.94
C ASP A 493 11.96 -28.22 16.25
N ILE A 494 13.08 -27.62 16.69
CA ILE A 494 13.68 -27.94 17.99
C ILE A 494 12.74 -27.54 19.13
N LEU A 495 12.21 -26.32 19.10
CA LEU A 495 11.27 -25.82 20.11
C LEU A 495 10.09 -26.80 20.29
N LYS A 496 9.43 -27.17 19.18
CA LYS A 496 8.25 -28.07 19.19
C LYS A 496 8.58 -29.50 19.63
N LYS A 497 9.83 -29.95 19.55
CA LYS A 497 10.31 -31.23 20.08
C LYS A 497 10.31 -31.25 21.62
N TYR A 498 10.63 -30.11 22.25
CA TYR A 498 10.75 -29.99 23.70
C TYR A 498 9.48 -29.43 24.35
N ASP A 499 8.85 -28.42 23.73
CA ASP A 499 7.58 -27.83 24.17
C ASP A 499 6.65 -27.59 22.96
N LYS A 500 5.57 -28.36 22.88
CA LYS A 500 4.58 -28.23 21.80
C LYS A 500 3.83 -26.90 21.82
N ASN A 501 3.73 -26.27 23.00
CA ASN A 501 3.07 -24.99 23.18
C ASN A 501 4.05 -23.80 23.07
N GLY A 502 5.33 -24.08 23.07
CA GLY A 502 6.36 -23.04 22.91
C GLY A 502 6.19 -22.26 21.62
N MET A 503 6.52 -20.99 21.63
CA MET A 503 6.37 -20.07 20.49
C MET A 503 7.67 -19.35 20.19
N LEU A 504 8.01 -19.27 18.90
CA LEU A 504 9.12 -18.49 18.41
C LEU A 504 8.59 -17.16 17.90
N ILE A 505 9.01 -16.05 18.47
CA ILE A 505 8.47 -14.70 18.22
C ILE A 505 9.58 -13.70 17.93
N GLY A 506 9.22 -12.50 17.54
CA GLY A 506 10.13 -11.41 17.19
C GLY A 506 9.97 -10.98 15.75
N GLU A 507 10.79 -10.00 15.33
CA GLU A 507 10.66 -9.39 14.01
C GLU A 507 10.85 -10.40 12.87
N ALA A 508 11.92 -11.19 12.90
CA ALA A 508 12.21 -12.12 11.81
C ALA A 508 11.21 -13.29 11.71
N PRO A 509 10.76 -13.94 12.81
CA PRO A 509 9.66 -14.89 12.77
C PRO A 509 8.35 -14.31 12.22
N CYS A 510 7.96 -13.09 12.65
CA CYS A 510 6.78 -12.41 12.12
C CYS A 510 6.93 -12.08 10.62
N THR A 511 8.13 -11.67 10.20
CA THR A 511 8.43 -11.40 8.79
C THR A 511 8.36 -12.68 7.95
N LYS A 512 8.83 -13.80 8.47
CA LYS A 512 8.68 -15.11 7.80
C LYS A 512 7.21 -15.49 7.62
N ASP A 513 6.39 -15.34 8.66
CA ASP A 513 4.94 -15.58 8.55
C ASP A 513 4.29 -14.63 7.55
N MET A 514 4.72 -13.36 7.50
CA MET A 514 4.26 -12.39 6.52
C MET A 514 4.61 -12.80 5.10
N ILE A 515 5.80 -13.35 4.84
CA ILE A 515 6.19 -13.91 3.54
C ILE A 515 5.24 -15.03 3.13
N ASP A 516 5.07 -16.02 4.00
CA ASP A 516 4.24 -17.20 3.72
C ASP A 516 2.76 -16.84 3.46
N ILE A 517 2.22 -15.90 4.24
CA ILE A 517 0.84 -15.42 4.11
C ILE A 517 0.65 -14.61 2.84
N THR A 518 1.56 -13.66 2.55
CA THR A 518 1.41 -12.78 1.39
C THR A 518 1.62 -13.50 0.08
N ASP A 519 2.46 -14.52 0.03
CA ASP A 519 2.61 -15.40 -1.14
C ASP A 519 1.33 -16.16 -1.49
N HIS A 520 0.58 -16.59 -0.46
CA HIS A 520 -0.73 -17.20 -0.65
C HIS A 520 -1.77 -16.17 -1.08
N ASP A 521 -1.83 -15.04 -0.38
CA ASP A 521 -2.77 -13.95 -0.60
C ASP A 521 -2.66 -13.39 -2.01
N PHE A 522 -1.43 -13.23 -2.54
CA PHE A 522 -1.20 -12.76 -3.90
C PHE A 522 -1.97 -13.58 -4.92
N LYS A 523 -1.87 -14.90 -4.86
CA LYS A 523 -2.54 -15.83 -5.79
C LYS A 523 -4.06 -15.77 -5.67
N VAL A 524 -4.56 -15.68 -4.44
CA VAL A 524 -6.00 -15.65 -4.15
C VAL A 524 -6.62 -14.34 -4.62
N VAL A 525 -6.01 -13.21 -4.28
CA VAL A 525 -6.51 -11.86 -4.63
C VAL A 525 -6.48 -11.64 -6.13
N ASP A 526 -5.41 -12.06 -6.80
CA ASP A 526 -5.29 -11.93 -8.26
C ASP A 526 -6.39 -12.72 -8.98
N ALA A 527 -6.62 -13.98 -8.57
CA ALA A 527 -7.69 -14.81 -9.11
C ALA A 527 -9.10 -14.21 -8.86
N ILE A 528 -9.36 -13.70 -7.65
CA ILE A 528 -10.64 -13.07 -7.27
C ILE A 528 -10.85 -11.78 -8.07
N SER A 529 -9.82 -10.94 -8.21
CA SER A 529 -9.88 -9.69 -8.96
C SER A 529 -10.22 -9.92 -10.42
N ILE A 530 -9.52 -10.83 -11.07
CA ILE A 530 -9.76 -11.20 -12.48
C ILE A 530 -11.18 -11.75 -12.64
N ALA A 531 -11.60 -12.66 -11.76
CA ALA A 531 -12.96 -13.26 -11.83
C ALA A 531 -14.06 -12.20 -11.61
N ALA A 532 -13.91 -11.33 -10.62
CA ALA A 532 -14.87 -10.27 -10.32
C ALA A 532 -15.01 -9.30 -11.49
N ILE A 533 -13.89 -8.81 -12.02
CA ILE A 533 -13.89 -7.87 -13.15
C ILE A 533 -14.43 -8.54 -14.41
N PHE A 534 -14.09 -9.80 -14.66
CA PHE A 534 -14.65 -10.59 -15.76
C PHE A 534 -16.19 -10.63 -15.69
N VAL A 535 -16.76 -10.96 -14.52
CA VAL A 535 -18.20 -11.03 -14.31
C VAL A 535 -18.85 -9.65 -14.49
N ILE A 536 -18.23 -8.59 -13.97
CA ILE A 536 -18.77 -7.24 -14.08
C ILE A 536 -18.78 -6.77 -15.54
N ILE A 537 -17.70 -6.97 -16.28
CA ILE A 537 -17.63 -6.62 -17.70
C ILE A 537 -18.67 -7.41 -18.50
N LEU A 538 -18.85 -8.71 -18.19
CA LEU A 538 -19.87 -9.57 -18.81
C LEU A 538 -21.27 -8.97 -18.62
N LEU A 539 -21.60 -8.53 -17.42
CA LEU A 539 -22.91 -7.94 -17.10
C LEU A 539 -23.10 -6.55 -17.71
N VAL A 540 -22.07 -5.68 -17.62
CA VAL A 540 -22.13 -4.30 -18.12
C VAL A 540 -22.21 -4.25 -19.64
N LEU A 541 -21.35 -5.00 -20.34
CA LEU A 541 -21.31 -5.00 -21.80
C LEU A 541 -22.30 -6.00 -22.41
N LYS A 542 -22.85 -6.91 -21.60
CA LYS A 542 -23.75 -8.01 -22.03
C LYS A 542 -23.12 -8.83 -23.16
N SER A 543 -21.90 -9.26 -22.93
CA SER A 543 -21.05 -9.97 -23.88
C SER A 543 -20.21 -11.03 -23.18
N VAL A 544 -20.07 -12.21 -23.77
CA VAL A 544 -19.21 -13.27 -23.23
C VAL A 544 -17.78 -13.15 -23.74
N SER A 545 -17.56 -12.65 -24.95
CA SER A 545 -16.23 -12.56 -25.56
C SER A 545 -15.45 -11.31 -25.14
N LEU A 546 -16.14 -10.19 -24.89
CA LEU A 546 -15.47 -8.93 -24.54
C LEU A 546 -14.71 -9.00 -23.21
N PRO A 547 -15.21 -9.62 -22.13
CA PRO A 547 -14.43 -9.78 -20.91
C PRO A 547 -13.08 -10.45 -21.15
N ILE A 548 -13.05 -11.53 -21.93
CA ILE A 548 -11.80 -12.25 -22.27
C ILE A 548 -10.81 -11.31 -22.95
N ILE A 549 -11.28 -10.56 -23.95
CA ILE A 549 -10.44 -9.64 -24.73
C ILE A 549 -9.92 -8.49 -23.85
N LEU A 550 -10.78 -7.87 -23.06
CA LEU A 550 -10.41 -6.71 -22.25
C LEU A 550 -9.44 -7.11 -21.14
N VAL A 551 -9.74 -8.18 -20.41
CA VAL A 551 -8.86 -8.69 -19.35
C VAL A 551 -7.50 -9.07 -19.93
N ALA A 552 -7.45 -9.80 -21.07
CA ALA A 552 -6.17 -10.18 -21.69
C ALA A 552 -5.27 -8.97 -22.07
N VAL A 553 -5.90 -7.88 -22.56
CA VAL A 553 -5.14 -6.64 -22.91
C VAL A 553 -4.62 -5.93 -21.67
N ILE A 554 -5.40 -5.92 -20.59
CA ILE A 554 -5.02 -5.24 -19.34
C ILE A 554 -3.98 -6.07 -18.59
N GLU A 555 -4.16 -7.40 -18.51
CA GLU A 555 -3.17 -8.31 -17.92
C GLU A 555 -1.80 -8.20 -18.61
N LEU A 556 -1.77 -8.10 -19.93
CA LEU A 556 -0.52 -7.82 -20.64
C LEU A 556 0.12 -6.51 -20.15
N ALA A 557 -0.67 -5.45 -19.95
CA ALA A 557 -0.14 -4.19 -19.45
C ALA A 557 0.40 -4.31 -18.02
N ILE A 558 -0.24 -5.12 -17.16
CA ILE A 558 0.22 -5.41 -15.79
C ILE A 558 1.53 -6.23 -15.85
N PHE A 559 1.59 -7.28 -16.67
CA PHE A 559 2.80 -8.09 -16.82
C PHE A 559 4.01 -7.27 -17.32
N ILE A 560 3.78 -6.36 -18.28
CA ILE A 560 4.82 -5.44 -18.74
C ILE A 560 5.22 -4.50 -17.60
N ASN A 561 4.26 -3.92 -16.89
CA ASN A 561 4.53 -2.95 -15.82
C ASN A 561 5.37 -3.56 -14.70
N LEU A 562 4.94 -4.67 -14.11
CA LEU A 562 5.66 -5.33 -13.02
C LEU A 562 6.93 -6.02 -13.51
N GLY A 563 6.91 -6.66 -14.69
CA GLY A 563 8.08 -7.31 -15.27
C GLY A 563 9.24 -6.36 -15.60
N PHE A 564 8.96 -5.05 -15.77
CA PHE A 564 10.03 -4.05 -15.93
C PHE A 564 10.97 -3.97 -14.72
N CYS A 565 10.49 -4.27 -13.51
CA CYS A 565 11.31 -4.26 -12.30
C CYS A 565 12.44 -5.29 -12.41
N HIS A 566 12.13 -6.53 -12.83
CA HIS A 566 13.14 -7.56 -13.10
C HIS A 566 14.15 -7.13 -14.17
N LEU A 567 13.69 -6.52 -15.28
CA LEU A 567 14.57 -6.06 -16.35
C LEU A 567 15.50 -4.92 -15.92
N LEU A 568 15.07 -4.08 -14.99
CA LEU A 568 15.87 -2.98 -14.44
C LEU A 568 16.74 -3.42 -13.25
N GLY A 569 16.59 -4.65 -12.74
CA GLY A 569 17.27 -5.14 -11.55
C GLY A 569 16.86 -4.39 -10.29
N THR A 570 15.60 -3.92 -10.21
CA THR A 570 15.04 -3.24 -9.05
C THR A 570 14.09 -4.16 -8.30
N SER A 571 14.35 -4.39 -7.01
CA SER A 571 13.39 -5.03 -6.10
C SER A 571 12.24 -4.07 -5.81
N MET A 572 11.11 -4.61 -5.38
CA MET A 572 9.94 -3.82 -4.99
C MET A 572 9.40 -4.33 -3.65
N PRO A 573 8.74 -3.47 -2.85
CA PRO A 573 8.14 -3.91 -1.59
C PRO A 573 7.07 -4.97 -1.84
N PHE A 574 6.97 -5.95 -0.94
CA PHE A 574 6.10 -7.13 -1.06
C PHE A 574 4.63 -6.80 -1.35
N ILE A 575 4.13 -5.69 -0.83
CA ILE A 575 2.74 -5.26 -1.03
C ILE A 575 2.48 -4.66 -2.43
N ALA A 576 3.54 -4.20 -3.14
CA ALA A 576 3.39 -3.52 -4.42
C ALA A 576 2.79 -4.40 -5.52
N PRO A 577 3.20 -5.66 -5.74
CA PRO A 577 2.59 -6.51 -6.76
C PRO A 577 1.08 -6.69 -6.58
N ILE A 578 0.62 -6.94 -5.34
CA ILE A 578 -0.81 -7.14 -5.01
C ILE A 578 -1.60 -5.85 -5.27
N CYS A 579 -1.08 -4.72 -4.77
CA CYS A 579 -1.73 -3.43 -4.96
C CYS A 579 -1.78 -3.04 -6.44
N ILE A 580 -0.69 -3.21 -7.18
CA ILE A 580 -0.62 -2.80 -8.59
C ILE A 580 -1.52 -3.67 -9.46
N SER A 581 -1.51 -5.01 -9.30
CA SER A 581 -2.37 -5.88 -10.10
C SER A 581 -3.85 -5.52 -9.92
N THR A 582 -4.31 -5.35 -8.68
CA THR A 582 -5.72 -5.03 -8.39
C THR A 582 -6.10 -3.61 -8.80
N ILE A 583 -5.26 -2.61 -8.47
CA ILE A 583 -5.54 -1.20 -8.75
C ILE A 583 -5.47 -0.92 -10.25
N GLN A 584 -4.43 -1.40 -10.92
CA GLN A 584 -4.25 -1.21 -12.35
C GLN A 584 -5.36 -1.92 -13.12
N LEU A 585 -5.71 -3.16 -12.75
CA LEU A 585 -6.82 -3.89 -13.36
C LEU A 585 -8.15 -3.14 -13.17
N GLY A 586 -8.43 -2.64 -11.96
CA GLY A 586 -9.67 -1.93 -11.63
C GLY A 586 -9.78 -0.56 -12.30
N SER A 587 -8.72 0.24 -12.29
CA SER A 587 -8.74 1.63 -12.75
C SER A 587 -8.52 1.79 -14.26
N THR A 588 -7.78 0.89 -14.91
CA THR A 588 -7.46 1.04 -16.34
C THR A 588 -8.42 0.30 -17.27
N VAL A 589 -9.23 -0.61 -16.72
CA VAL A 589 -10.33 -1.24 -17.47
C VAL A 589 -11.32 -0.20 -18.00
N ASP A 590 -11.44 0.93 -17.35
CA ASP A 590 -12.31 2.06 -17.72
C ASP A 590 -12.00 2.60 -19.13
N TYR A 591 -10.72 2.69 -19.48
CA TYR A 591 -10.28 3.09 -20.82
C TYR A 591 -10.77 2.11 -21.89
N ALA A 592 -10.69 0.83 -21.58
CA ALA A 592 -11.14 -0.24 -22.47
C ALA A 592 -12.67 -0.29 -22.58
N ILE A 593 -13.39 -0.13 -21.47
CA ILE A 593 -14.89 -0.06 -21.46
C ILE A 593 -15.38 1.13 -22.27
N LEU A 594 -14.74 2.30 -22.12
CA LEU A 594 -15.09 3.50 -22.88
C LEU A 594 -15.00 3.26 -24.38
N MET A 595 -13.86 2.77 -24.86
CA MET A 595 -13.66 2.48 -26.28
C MET A 595 -14.62 1.39 -26.78
N THR A 596 -14.83 0.35 -25.99
CA THR A 596 -15.75 -0.76 -26.31
C THR A 596 -17.19 -0.27 -26.43
N THR A 597 -17.62 0.60 -25.53
CA THR A 597 -19.00 1.14 -25.54
C THR A 597 -19.25 1.99 -26.79
N ARG A 598 -18.25 2.80 -27.20
CA ARG A 598 -18.31 3.58 -28.45
C ARG A 598 -18.31 2.68 -29.68
N TYR A 599 -17.47 1.65 -29.70
CA TYR A 599 -17.46 0.64 -30.75
C TYR A 599 -18.80 -0.09 -30.85
N LYS A 600 -19.39 -0.50 -29.73
CA LYS A 600 -20.74 -1.10 -29.68
C LYS A 600 -21.81 -0.21 -30.27
N ARG A 601 -21.77 1.10 -29.93
CA ARG A 601 -22.71 2.10 -30.46
C ARG A 601 -22.63 2.19 -31.98
N GLU A 602 -21.44 2.33 -32.54
CA GLU A 602 -21.23 2.47 -33.99
C GLU A 602 -21.64 1.18 -34.76
N ARG A 603 -21.35 0.00 -34.21
CA ARG A 603 -21.79 -1.28 -34.76
C ARG A 603 -23.32 -1.43 -34.70
N SER A 604 -23.97 -0.96 -33.65
CA SER A 604 -25.45 -0.99 -33.51
C SER A 604 -26.16 -0.07 -34.50
N LEU A 605 -25.49 0.98 -34.99
CA LEU A 605 -26.00 1.88 -36.04
C LEU A 605 -25.78 1.33 -37.46
N GLY A 606 -25.17 0.15 -37.61
CA GLY A 606 -24.99 -0.52 -38.90
C GLY A 606 -23.65 -0.22 -39.58
N GLY A 607 -22.72 0.48 -38.89
CA GLY A 607 -21.35 0.73 -39.39
C GLY A 607 -20.60 -0.57 -39.66
N ASP A 608 -19.77 -0.63 -40.70
CA ASP A 608 -18.81 -1.73 -40.91
C ASP A 608 -17.74 -1.77 -39.82
N LYS A 609 -17.05 -2.89 -39.66
CA LYS A 609 -16.07 -3.09 -38.58
C LYS A 609 -14.96 -2.02 -38.56
N LYS A 610 -14.42 -1.68 -39.75
CA LYS A 610 -13.29 -0.75 -39.87
C LYS A 610 -13.69 0.67 -39.54
N THR A 611 -14.83 1.13 -40.04
CA THR A 611 -15.39 2.46 -39.76
C THR A 611 -15.77 2.57 -38.28
N SER A 612 -16.42 1.55 -37.72
CA SER A 612 -16.82 1.53 -36.30
C SER A 612 -15.65 1.58 -35.36
N VAL A 613 -14.59 0.80 -35.61
CA VAL A 613 -13.34 0.86 -34.82
C VAL A 613 -12.64 2.21 -35.00
N SER A 614 -12.58 2.75 -36.21
CA SER A 614 -11.96 4.06 -36.47
C SER A 614 -12.67 5.18 -35.71
N ILE A 615 -14.00 5.24 -35.73
CA ILE A 615 -14.78 6.25 -35.01
C ILE A 615 -14.61 6.08 -33.49
N ALA A 616 -14.73 4.83 -32.99
CA ALA A 616 -14.54 4.55 -31.57
C ALA A 616 -13.18 4.98 -31.07
N LEU A 617 -12.11 4.64 -31.80
CA LEU A 617 -10.73 5.02 -31.46
C LEU A 617 -10.56 6.56 -31.51
N LYS A 618 -10.95 7.21 -32.60
CA LYS A 618 -10.84 8.68 -32.76
C LYS A 618 -11.53 9.44 -31.64
N THR A 619 -12.70 9.00 -31.23
CA THR A 619 -13.49 9.69 -30.20
C THR A 619 -13.05 9.33 -28.77
N SER A 620 -12.39 8.18 -28.56
CA SER A 620 -11.95 7.75 -27.23
C SER A 620 -10.55 8.24 -26.86
N ILE A 621 -9.62 8.33 -27.83
CA ILE A 621 -8.22 8.72 -27.56
C ILE A 621 -8.11 9.98 -26.70
N PRO A 622 -8.79 11.11 -27.02
CA PRO A 622 -8.62 12.33 -26.22
C PRO A 622 -8.95 12.10 -24.73
N SER A 623 -10.06 11.42 -24.44
CA SER A 623 -10.44 11.14 -23.05
C SER A 623 -9.46 10.19 -22.37
N VAL A 624 -9.03 9.12 -23.06
CA VAL A 624 -8.07 8.13 -22.51
C VAL A 624 -6.72 8.76 -22.22
N VAL A 625 -6.22 9.62 -23.13
CA VAL A 625 -4.93 10.32 -22.94
C VAL A 625 -4.97 11.29 -21.77
N VAL A 626 -6.01 12.13 -21.68
CA VAL A 626 -6.13 13.11 -20.58
C VAL A 626 -6.25 12.39 -19.24
N SER A 627 -7.03 11.33 -19.18
CA SER A 627 -7.24 10.49 -18.02
C SER A 627 -5.94 9.81 -17.56
N ALA A 628 -5.25 9.13 -18.47
CA ALA A 628 -3.99 8.45 -18.16
C ALA A 628 -2.86 9.41 -17.76
N LEU A 629 -2.76 10.57 -18.43
CA LEU A 629 -1.77 11.58 -18.07
C LEU A 629 -2.10 12.28 -16.74
N GLY A 630 -3.37 12.44 -16.43
CA GLY A 630 -3.80 12.93 -15.12
C GLY A 630 -3.48 11.94 -14.01
N PHE A 631 -3.74 10.65 -14.23
CA PHE A 631 -3.36 9.59 -13.32
C PHE A 631 -1.83 9.53 -13.13
N PHE A 632 -1.08 9.58 -14.24
CA PHE A 632 0.38 9.68 -14.22
C PHE A 632 0.86 10.88 -13.39
N ALA A 633 0.29 12.08 -13.64
CA ALA A 633 0.67 13.29 -12.95
C ALA A 633 0.41 13.22 -11.43
N ALA A 634 -0.72 12.63 -11.02
CA ALA A 634 -1.06 12.44 -9.62
C ALA A 634 -0.06 11.55 -8.88
N THR A 635 0.36 10.44 -9.50
CA THR A 635 1.18 9.42 -8.86
C THR A 635 2.68 9.66 -9.05
N PHE A 636 3.12 10.10 -10.23
CA PHE A 636 4.54 10.32 -10.53
C PHE A 636 5.21 11.33 -9.61
N GLY A 637 4.51 12.45 -9.30
CA GLY A 637 5.05 13.47 -8.42
C GLY A 637 5.31 12.97 -6.99
N VAL A 638 4.47 12.10 -6.50
CA VAL A 638 4.64 11.44 -5.20
C VAL A 638 5.79 10.44 -5.26
N GLY A 639 5.81 9.57 -6.27
CA GLY A 639 6.87 8.59 -6.45
C GLY A 639 8.26 9.18 -6.66
N LEU A 640 8.36 10.44 -7.14
CA LEU A 640 9.64 11.14 -7.30
C LEU A 640 10.10 11.81 -6.01
N TYR A 641 9.18 12.24 -5.16
CA TYR A 641 9.49 13.05 -3.98
C TYR A 641 9.62 12.23 -2.71
N SER A 642 8.80 11.21 -2.52
CA SER A 642 8.79 10.45 -1.26
C SER A 642 10.07 9.62 -1.09
N ASP A 643 10.70 9.78 0.05
CA ASP A 643 11.84 8.97 0.50
C ASP A 643 11.39 7.69 1.21
N VAL A 644 10.08 7.52 1.47
CA VAL A 644 9.50 6.26 1.96
C VAL A 644 9.34 5.31 0.78
N ASP A 645 10.20 4.27 0.67
CA ASP A 645 10.28 3.45 -0.54
C ASP A 645 8.96 2.74 -0.89
N ILE A 646 8.19 2.25 0.06
CA ILE A 646 6.87 1.63 -0.19
C ILE A 646 5.95 2.60 -0.93
N ILE A 647 5.86 3.85 -0.49
CA ILE A 647 5.01 4.88 -1.10
C ILE A 647 5.55 5.26 -2.47
N SER A 648 6.85 5.53 -2.56
CA SER A 648 7.55 5.89 -3.79
C SER A 648 7.41 4.81 -4.85
N SER A 649 7.72 3.55 -4.51
CA SER A 649 7.66 2.41 -5.41
C SER A 649 6.25 2.16 -5.93
N ILE A 650 5.22 2.12 -5.06
CA ILE A 650 3.82 1.92 -5.49
C ILE A 650 3.39 3.06 -6.42
N CYS A 651 3.67 4.31 -6.08
CA CYS A 651 3.28 5.47 -6.89
C CYS A 651 3.99 5.48 -8.26
N ASN A 652 5.27 5.13 -8.33
CA ASN A 652 6.03 5.02 -9.58
C ASN A 652 5.51 3.88 -10.47
N LEU A 653 5.22 2.72 -9.88
CA LEU A 653 4.62 1.58 -10.57
C LEU A 653 3.24 1.94 -11.15
N MET A 654 2.44 2.68 -10.39
CA MET A 654 1.13 3.13 -10.84
C MET A 654 1.22 4.17 -11.97
N ALA A 655 2.13 5.13 -11.86
CA ALA A 655 2.38 6.11 -12.91
C ALA A 655 2.78 5.42 -14.22
N ARG A 656 3.74 4.51 -14.17
CA ARG A 656 4.18 3.70 -15.30
C ARG A 656 3.05 2.83 -15.85
N GLY A 657 2.30 2.17 -14.95
CA GLY A 657 1.16 1.32 -15.29
C GLY A 657 0.06 2.05 -16.06
N ALA A 658 -0.26 3.30 -15.67
CA ALA A 658 -1.24 4.12 -16.36
C ALA A 658 -0.83 4.40 -17.84
N VAL A 659 0.44 4.73 -18.07
CA VAL A 659 0.97 4.97 -19.43
C VAL A 659 0.97 3.68 -20.25
N ILE A 660 1.43 2.55 -19.69
CA ILE A 660 1.47 1.26 -20.38
C ILE A 660 0.04 0.82 -20.74
N SER A 661 -0.91 0.92 -19.81
CA SER A 661 -2.32 0.57 -20.05
C SER A 661 -2.96 1.47 -21.12
N MET A 662 -2.68 2.77 -21.09
CA MET A 662 -3.12 3.70 -22.13
C MET A 662 -2.63 3.26 -23.51
N LEU A 663 -1.34 2.92 -23.63
CA LEU A 663 -0.76 2.44 -24.89
C LEU A 663 -1.38 1.12 -25.34
N ALA A 664 -1.56 0.16 -24.42
CA ALA A 664 -2.20 -1.11 -24.71
C ALA A 664 -3.64 -0.91 -25.24
N VAL A 665 -4.44 -0.04 -24.61
CA VAL A 665 -5.81 0.26 -25.04
C VAL A 665 -5.84 1.00 -26.38
N ILE A 666 -4.92 1.93 -26.65
CA ILE A 666 -4.90 2.70 -27.91
C ILE A 666 -4.43 1.84 -29.08
N PHE A 667 -3.44 0.97 -28.90
CA PHE A 667 -2.80 0.23 -29.99
C PHE A 667 -3.27 -1.22 -30.13
N ILE A 668 -3.40 -1.95 -29.01
CA ILE A 668 -3.69 -3.40 -29.04
C ILE A 668 -5.19 -3.66 -29.09
N LEU A 669 -6.02 -2.97 -28.28
CA LEU A 669 -7.45 -3.21 -28.20
C LEU A 669 -8.18 -3.03 -29.53
N PRO A 670 -7.92 -1.99 -30.37
CA PRO A 670 -8.52 -1.89 -31.72
C PRO A 670 -8.14 -3.05 -32.64
N ALA A 671 -6.92 -3.60 -32.51
CA ALA A 671 -6.48 -4.75 -33.26
C ALA A 671 -7.30 -6.01 -32.89
N MET A 672 -7.57 -6.18 -31.58
CA MET A 672 -8.44 -7.25 -31.08
C MET A 672 -9.88 -7.11 -31.60
N PHE A 673 -10.43 -5.90 -31.64
CA PHE A 673 -11.77 -5.66 -32.22
C PHE A 673 -11.79 -6.00 -33.71
N MET A 674 -10.75 -5.64 -34.46
CA MET A 674 -10.66 -5.95 -35.90
C MET A 674 -10.58 -7.45 -36.17
N LEU A 675 -9.89 -8.21 -35.31
CA LEU A 675 -9.76 -9.67 -35.46
C LEU A 675 -11.04 -10.39 -35.05
N PHE A 676 -11.54 -10.09 -33.83
CA PHE A 676 -12.62 -10.82 -33.19
C PHE A 676 -14.02 -10.22 -33.44
N ASP A 677 -14.18 -9.26 -34.38
CA ASP A 677 -15.46 -8.60 -34.67
C ASP A 677 -16.62 -9.57 -34.84
N LYS A 678 -16.44 -10.64 -35.63
CA LYS A 678 -17.48 -11.64 -35.86
C LYS A 678 -17.90 -12.37 -34.57
N VAL A 679 -16.92 -12.71 -33.72
CA VAL A 679 -17.17 -13.38 -32.45
C VAL A 679 -17.88 -12.41 -31.50
N ILE A 680 -17.40 -11.18 -31.39
CA ILE A 680 -17.99 -10.13 -30.54
C ILE A 680 -19.44 -9.89 -30.94
N CYS A 681 -19.74 -9.70 -32.24
CA CYS A 681 -21.10 -9.43 -32.72
C CYS A 681 -22.06 -10.62 -32.52
N ASN A 682 -21.56 -11.85 -32.45
CA ASN A 682 -22.39 -13.04 -32.26
C ASN A 682 -22.63 -13.38 -30.78
N THR A 683 -21.68 -13.05 -29.91
CA THR A 683 -21.71 -13.36 -28.46
C THR A 683 -22.18 -12.19 -27.61
N SER A 684 -22.53 -11.06 -28.22
CA SER A 684 -22.87 -9.82 -27.50
C SER A 684 -24.27 -9.30 -27.87
N ILE A 685 -24.96 -8.81 -26.86
CA ILE A 685 -26.30 -8.20 -27.07
C ILE A 685 -26.15 -6.73 -27.47
N GLY A 686 -26.77 -6.34 -28.58
CA GLY A 686 -26.85 -4.94 -29.02
C GLY A 686 -25.69 -4.46 -29.91
N PHE A 687 -24.95 -5.40 -30.53
CA PHE A 687 -23.96 -5.12 -31.58
C PHE A 687 -24.52 -5.20 -33.00
N LYS A 688 -25.64 -5.89 -33.19
CA LYS A 688 -26.29 -5.97 -34.50
C LYS A 688 -27.31 -4.85 -34.64
N PRO A 689 -27.46 -4.24 -35.84
CA PRO A 689 -28.54 -3.26 -36.09
C PRO A 689 -29.88 -3.87 -35.71
N LYS A 690 -30.71 -3.12 -35.00
CA LYS A 690 -32.13 -3.49 -34.83
C LYS A 690 -32.74 -3.56 -36.21
N LYS A 691 -33.25 -4.74 -36.64
CA LYS A 691 -34.09 -4.81 -37.79
C LYS A 691 -35.20 -3.78 -37.60
N GLN A 692 -35.30 -2.80 -38.51
CA GLN A 692 -36.45 -1.95 -38.58
C GLN A 692 -37.64 -2.91 -38.78
N THR A 693 -38.46 -3.03 -37.76
CA THR A 693 -39.77 -3.65 -37.91
C THR A 693 -40.49 -2.70 -38.84
N GLU A 694 -40.66 -3.10 -40.11
CA GLU A 694 -41.54 -2.42 -41.04
C GLU A 694 -42.85 -2.25 -40.32
N ALA A 695 -43.20 -0.98 -40.01
CA ALA A 695 -44.54 -0.63 -39.59
C ALA A 695 -45.47 -0.97 -40.76
N LYS A 696 -46.20 -2.09 -40.65
CA LYS A 696 -47.40 -2.35 -41.41
C LYS A 696 -48.52 -1.54 -40.84
#